data_662577877e214ffae19d3752bfdc3515
#
_entry.id   662577877e214ffae19d3752bfdc3515
#
_cell.length_a   1.000
_cell.length_b   1.000
_cell.length_c   1.000
_cell.angle_alpha   90.00
_cell.angle_beta   90.00
_cell.angle_gamma   90.00
#
_symmetry.space_group_name_H-M   'P 1'
#
loop_
_entity.id
_entity.type
_entity.pdbx_description
1 polymer ?
#
loop_
_entity_poly.entity_id
_entity_poly.type
_entity_poly.pdbx_seq_one_letter_code
_entity_poly.pdbx_strand_id
1 'polypeptide(L)'
;MLDFVASPNTPWQKPYGWRRIARLLMPSELLEPDQWAAANRTYPPTAAVPGPRDPLLTPYVVEPERAIASGAHRRVVLVMGAQSGKSEAMLDVAGQRLDQKPGPILYVGPNKQFLSEQFEPRVMALLDEAPTLMAKVARGKRMTKTRKMVAGVPFRLAHSGSSTALKSDPAVLALVDEYDEMRDNVNNQGGPLGLVERRGDTYADFVCVVTSTPKRGRVAAVKDEKTGLFFWDVAVPEDIESPIWQLWQQGTRHHWSWPCPHCGEYFIPRFNLLRFPLKAQPLEASRETFLECPHCGGVITDGHKGDMNARGHYVAPGQSINKNGIVHGAPAESKTISFWVSGLASPFVTFGERVAVLVEAQQSGDDAMVQQAINAGFGELYSPGGGEVPEWMEIKEKSRQASYKRGEVPADVLYLTLTCDVQKQSIPWVLRGWGARATSWLINYGYLRGDTAEEEIWNALGDLVTQPVGGMPVKLSFIDSGFRPGKTDTLPLNRVYEFCRRFMRRVRPTKGSSTAMRTPLIFSKIEVNRKDGRAAKFGLELVRLDTDHWKSWVHERLRWPDDHIGGWHVFQGVDDDYCHQLVSEARMKLPNGRAEWVQRSRDNHFFDCEAMQAAAGYLLNVQRIPLQKVHNGTRDGAGRQPITPSEVASAPVAPPPPPPPMSPSGRRVRRIIRSSYLGA
;
A
#
# COMPACT_ATOMS: atom_id res chain seq x y z
N MET A 1 74.06 -31.33 -8.46
CA MET A 1 73.96 -29.90 -8.15
C MET A 1 74.50 -29.15 -9.39
N LEU A 2 73.62 -28.61 -10.18
CA LEU A 2 73.96 -27.74 -11.30
C LEU A 2 73.87 -26.32 -10.78
N ASP A 3 75.03 -25.70 -10.51
CA ASP A 3 75.16 -24.29 -10.18
C ASP A 3 74.78 -23.45 -11.43
N PHE A 4 73.58 -22.96 -11.47
CA PHE A 4 73.16 -21.93 -12.41
C PHE A 4 73.77 -20.58 -11.96
N VAL A 5 74.96 -20.27 -12.44
CA VAL A 5 75.54 -18.94 -12.33
C VAL A 5 74.76 -18.02 -13.30
N ALA A 6 73.76 -17.33 -12.80
CA ALA A 6 73.02 -16.37 -13.57
C ALA A 6 73.87 -15.15 -13.92
N SER A 7 73.95 -14.83 -15.20
CA SER A 7 74.66 -13.66 -15.75
C SER A 7 74.08 -12.36 -15.13
N PRO A 8 74.92 -11.42 -14.67
CA PRO A 8 74.49 -10.21 -13.94
C PRO A 8 73.69 -9.18 -14.77
N ASN A 9 73.45 -9.46 -16.05
CA ASN A 9 72.77 -8.51 -16.94
C ASN A 9 71.42 -9.01 -17.49
N THR A 10 70.82 -10.04 -16.92
CA THR A 10 69.49 -10.47 -17.35
C THR A 10 68.40 -9.52 -16.75
N PRO A 11 67.37 -9.15 -17.53
CA PRO A 11 66.31 -8.25 -17.08
C PRO A 11 65.58 -8.71 -15.81
N TRP A 12 65.71 -9.99 -15.46
CA TRP A 12 65.10 -10.66 -14.30
C TRP A 12 65.81 -10.43 -12.98
N GLN A 13 67.06 -9.90 -12.98
CA GLN A 13 67.86 -9.65 -11.75
C GLN A 13 67.66 -8.24 -11.18
N LYS A 14 66.90 -7.36 -11.84
CA LYS A 14 66.59 -6.06 -11.23
C LYS A 14 65.53 -6.26 -10.14
N PRO A 15 65.77 -5.81 -8.92
CA PRO A 15 64.83 -5.97 -7.80
C PRO A 15 63.42 -5.41 -8.09
N TYR A 16 63.32 -4.50 -9.05
CA TYR A 16 62.03 -4.00 -9.58
C TYR A 16 61.23 -5.00 -10.39
N GLY A 17 61.87 -5.96 -11.06
CA GLY A 17 61.17 -6.98 -11.90
C GLY A 17 60.38 -7.96 -11.05
N TRP A 18 60.98 -8.50 -10.01
CA TRP A 18 60.33 -9.46 -9.11
C TRP A 18 59.19 -8.84 -8.32
N ARG A 19 59.36 -7.60 -7.87
CA ARG A 19 58.27 -6.85 -7.21
C ARG A 19 57.11 -6.61 -8.15
N ARG A 20 57.35 -6.39 -9.44
CA ARG A 20 56.29 -6.21 -10.45
C ARG A 20 55.59 -7.53 -10.76
N ILE A 21 56.36 -8.62 -10.88
CA ILE A 21 55.83 -9.97 -11.07
C ILE A 21 55.08 -10.43 -9.83
N ALA A 22 55.60 -10.23 -8.64
CA ALA A 22 54.92 -10.53 -7.37
C ALA A 22 53.60 -9.78 -7.25
N ARG A 23 53.51 -8.49 -7.62
CA ARG A 23 52.28 -7.73 -7.67
C ARG A 23 51.28 -8.25 -8.68
N LEU A 24 51.72 -8.77 -9.82
CA LEU A 24 50.86 -9.38 -10.87
C LEU A 24 50.34 -10.75 -10.44
N LEU A 25 51.08 -11.46 -9.58
CA LEU A 25 50.74 -12.80 -9.08
C LEU A 25 50.01 -12.72 -7.70
N MET A 26 50.05 -11.59 -7.03
CA MET A 26 49.21 -11.41 -5.82
C MET A 26 47.75 -11.42 -6.23
N PRO A 27 46.92 -12.22 -5.56
CA PRO A 27 45.47 -12.11 -5.77
C PRO A 27 45.04 -10.68 -5.42
N SER A 28 44.17 -10.12 -6.27
CA SER A 28 43.57 -8.81 -5.97
C SER A 28 42.85 -8.89 -4.62
N GLU A 29 43.02 -7.88 -3.78
CA GLU A 29 42.24 -7.75 -2.55
C GLU A 29 40.77 -7.77 -2.88
N LEU A 30 40.03 -8.69 -2.24
CA LEU A 30 38.58 -8.75 -2.39
C LEU A 30 37.98 -7.59 -1.57
N LEU A 31 37.44 -6.62 -2.27
CA LEU A 31 36.74 -5.50 -1.66
C LEU A 31 35.32 -5.95 -1.25
N GLU A 32 34.82 -5.43 -0.15
CA GLU A 32 33.38 -5.54 0.15
C GLU A 32 32.55 -4.77 -0.88
N PRO A 33 31.27 -5.12 -1.12
CA PRO A 33 30.48 -4.49 -2.18
C PRO A 33 30.38 -2.97 -2.08
N ASP A 34 30.21 -2.43 -0.88
CA ASP A 34 30.20 -1.00 -0.60
C ASP A 34 31.54 -0.31 -0.95
N GLN A 35 32.65 -0.95 -0.61
CA GLN A 35 34.00 -0.47 -0.94
C GLN A 35 34.27 -0.55 -2.43
N TRP A 36 33.86 -1.66 -3.06
CA TRP A 36 33.98 -1.83 -4.52
C TRP A 36 33.17 -0.78 -5.25
N ALA A 37 31.92 -0.54 -4.82
CA ALA A 37 31.05 0.45 -5.41
C ALA A 37 31.61 1.87 -5.28
N ALA A 38 32.11 2.24 -4.10
CA ALA A 38 32.76 3.53 -3.89
C ALA A 38 33.99 3.74 -4.80
N ALA A 39 34.73 2.68 -5.07
CA ALA A 39 35.95 2.76 -5.89
C ALA A 39 35.67 2.72 -7.41
N ASN A 40 34.53 2.12 -7.84
CA ASN A 40 34.33 1.77 -9.26
C ASN A 40 33.04 2.36 -9.87
N ARG A 41 32.03 2.75 -9.05
CA ARG A 41 30.77 3.27 -9.57
C ARG A 41 30.72 4.80 -9.55
N THR A 42 30.25 5.35 -10.67
CA THR A 42 29.94 6.78 -10.78
C THR A 42 28.51 6.90 -11.33
N TYR A 43 27.67 7.69 -10.67
CA TYR A 43 26.31 7.92 -11.14
C TYR A 43 26.28 9.02 -12.19
N PRO A 44 25.46 8.86 -13.25
CA PRO A 44 25.35 9.85 -14.32
C PRO A 44 24.75 11.16 -13.83
N PRO A 45 24.90 12.26 -14.60
CA PRO A 45 24.29 13.56 -14.26
C PRO A 45 22.76 13.54 -14.13
N THR A 46 22.11 12.50 -14.65
CA THR A 46 20.66 12.29 -14.56
C THR A 46 20.21 11.62 -13.26
N ALA A 47 21.14 11.12 -12.45
CA ALA A 47 20.83 10.52 -11.16
C ALA A 47 20.44 11.59 -10.12
N ALA A 48 19.68 11.19 -9.10
CA ALA A 48 19.28 12.10 -8.00
C ALA A 48 20.49 12.69 -7.27
N VAL A 49 21.58 11.92 -7.12
CA VAL A 49 22.86 12.37 -6.60
C VAL A 49 23.95 11.93 -7.58
N PRO A 50 24.33 12.79 -8.54
CA PRO A 50 25.38 12.51 -9.50
C PRO A 50 26.77 12.44 -8.85
N GLY A 51 27.68 11.65 -9.43
CA GLY A 51 29.05 11.54 -8.96
C GLY A 51 29.40 10.16 -8.42
N PRO A 52 30.58 10.00 -7.76
CA PRO A 52 31.00 8.73 -7.20
C PRO A 52 30.00 8.17 -6.18
N ARG A 53 29.82 6.85 -6.17
CA ARG A 53 28.99 6.17 -5.16
C ARG A 53 29.55 6.42 -3.75
N ASP A 54 28.75 7.03 -2.89
CA ASP A 54 29.07 7.25 -1.49
C ASP A 54 28.25 6.30 -0.61
N PRO A 55 28.87 5.27 0.01
CA PRO A 55 28.19 4.37 0.93
C PRO A 55 27.61 5.06 2.17
N LEU A 56 28.17 6.21 2.56
CA LEU A 56 27.70 6.98 3.73
C LEU A 56 26.37 7.70 3.47
N LEU A 57 25.97 7.85 2.21
CA LEU A 57 24.67 8.41 1.87
C LEU A 57 23.51 7.47 2.30
N THR A 58 23.72 6.16 2.15
CA THR A 58 22.73 5.13 2.52
C THR A 58 23.38 4.03 3.36
N PRO A 59 23.88 4.32 4.58
CA PRO A 59 24.72 3.38 5.33
C PRO A 59 23.95 2.12 5.78
N TYR A 60 22.62 2.18 5.82
CA TYR A 60 21.76 1.03 6.12
C TYR A 60 21.76 -0.07 5.05
N VAL A 61 22.33 0.15 3.86
CA VAL A 61 22.47 -0.93 2.85
C VAL A 61 23.82 -1.64 2.95
N VAL A 62 24.81 -1.07 3.64
CA VAL A 62 26.18 -1.60 3.73
C VAL A 62 26.22 -3.00 4.37
N GLU A 63 25.60 -3.17 5.54
CA GLU A 63 25.58 -4.47 6.22
C GLU A 63 24.80 -5.54 5.42
N PRO A 64 23.61 -5.26 4.84
CA PRO A 64 22.96 -6.16 3.88
C PRO A 64 23.84 -6.55 2.70
N GLU A 65 24.53 -5.62 2.06
CA GLU A 65 25.45 -5.89 0.94
C GLU A 65 26.58 -6.85 1.34
N ARG A 66 27.20 -6.62 2.49
CA ARG A 66 28.25 -7.48 3.05
C ARG A 66 27.71 -8.86 3.46
N ALA A 67 26.49 -8.92 4.01
CA ALA A 67 25.81 -10.18 4.32
C ALA A 67 25.57 -11.03 3.05
N ILE A 68 25.21 -10.38 1.93
CA ILE A 68 25.08 -11.07 0.63
C ILE A 68 26.44 -11.58 0.13
N ALA A 69 27.46 -10.74 0.15
CA ALA A 69 28.80 -11.07 -0.34
C ALA A 69 29.47 -12.20 0.46
N SER A 70 29.20 -12.26 1.79
CA SER A 70 29.74 -13.29 2.67
C SER A 70 29.32 -14.71 2.30
N GLY A 71 28.15 -14.91 1.71
CA GLY A 71 27.58 -16.22 1.41
C GLY A 71 27.24 -17.06 2.65
N ALA A 72 27.27 -16.46 3.85
CA ALA A 72 26.97 -17.16 5.11
C ALA A 72 25.50 -17.60 5.22
N HIS A 73 24.60 -16.85 4.55
CA HIS A 73 23.17 -17.14 4.56
C HIS A 73 22.69 -17.45 3.13
N ARG A 74 21.89 -18.49 2.99
CA ARG A 74 21.34 -18.88 1.69
C ARG A 74 20.30 -17.90 1.17
N ARG A 75 19.67 -17.14 2.07
CA ARG A 75 18.69 -16.09 1.73
C ARG A 75 18.96 -14.82 2.50
N VAL A 76 18.89 -13.68 1.80
CA VAL A 76 18.95 -12.34 2.39
C VAL A 76 17.66 -11.61 2.01
N VAL A 77 16.92 -11.12 3.00
CA VAL A 77 15.62 -10.45 2.81
C VAL A 77 15.73 -9.00 3.22
N LEU A 78 15.34 -8.08 2.32
CA LEU A 78 15.37 -6.63 2.55
C LEU A 78 13.97 -6.05 2.43
N VAL A 79 13.40 -5.59 3.53
CA VAL A 79 12.12 -4.85 3.58
C VAL A 79 12.41 -3.38 3.81
N MET A 80 12.09 -2.56 2.82
CA MET A 80 12.38 -1.12 2.86
C MET A 80 11.28 -0.35 2.14
N GLY A 81 11.06 0.91 2.53
CA GLY A 81 10.21 1.83 1.80
C GLY A 81 10.70 2.11 0.37
N ALA A 82 9.89 2.79 -0.42
CA ALA A 82 10.28 3.28 -1.73
C ALA A 82 11.39 4.32 -1.61
N GLN A 83 12.23 4.45 -2.66
CA GLN A 83 13.33 5.42 -2.71
C GLN A 83 14.35 5.26 -1.56
N SER A 84 14.61 4.02 -1.13
CA SER A 84 15.57 3.70 -0.07
C SER A 84 16.86 3.04 -0.59
N GLY A 85 17.11 3.01 -1.91
CA GLY A 85 18.35 2.48 -2.47
C GLY A 85 18.40 0.96 -2.68
N LYS A 86 17.29 0.21 -2.48
CA LYS A 86 17.24 -1.26 -2.61
C LYS A 86 17.88 -1.80 -3.89
N SER A 87 17.43 -1.31 -5.04
CA SER A 87 17.89 -1.79 -6.35
C SER A 87 19.36 -1.39 -6.61
N GLU A 88 19.81 -0.26 -6.07
CA GLU A 88 21.21 0.15 -6.19
C GLU A 88 22.14 -0.74 -5.35
N ALA A 89 21.73 -1.13 -4.14
CA ALA A 89 22.47 -2.09 -3.33
C ALA A 89 22.62 -3.45 -4.05
N MET A 90 21.58 -3.93 -4.73
CA MET A 90 21.66 -5.14 -5.53
C MET A 90 22.65 -4.98 -6.71
N LEU A 91 22.72 -3.79 -7.32
CA LEU A 91 23.67 -3.50 -8.40
C LEU A 91 25.13 -3.39 -7.88
N ASP A 92 25.32 -2.86 -6.66
CA ASP A 92 26.65 -2.82 -6.00
C ASP A 92 27.19 -4.25 -5.81
N VAL A 93 26.35 -5.14 -5.25
CA VAL A 93 26.69 -6.56 -5.07
C VAL A 93 26.91 -7.27 -6.40
N ALA A 94 26.04 -7.05 -7.39
CA ALA A 94 26.17 -7.65 -8.71
C ALA A 94 27.46 -7.20 -9.42
N GLY A 95 27.78 -5.92 -9.33
CA GLY A 95 29.01 -5.34 -9.90
C GLY A 95 30.25 -5.92 -9.27
N GLN A 96 30.34 -5.93 -7.96
CA GLN A 96 31.44 -6.54 -7.21
C GLN A 96 31.61 -8.01 -7.55
N ARG A 97 30.50 -8.77 -7.58
CA ARG A 97 30.53 -10.21 -7.93
C ARG A 97 31.05 -10.45 -9.35
N LEU A 98 30.57 -9.69 -10.34
CA LEU A 98 31.02 -9.80 -11.73
C LEU A 98 32.48 -9.40 -11.92
N ASP A 99 32.95 -8.44 -11.15
CA ASP A 99 34.33 -7.95 -11.25
C ASP A 99 35.34 -8.86 -10.55
N GLN A 100 35.09 -9.23 -9.29
CA GLN A 100 36.10 -9.86 -8.44
C GLN A 100 35.93 -11.38 -8.27
N LYS A 101 34.71 -11.90 -8.31
CA LYS A 101 34.42 -13.33 -8.17
C LYS A 101 33.34 -13.74 -9.20
N PRO A 102 33.67 -13.73 -10.52
CA PRO A 102 32.69 -13.94 -11.58
C PRO A 102 31.89 -15.22 -11.41
N GLY A 103 30.56 -15.13 -11.49
CA GLY A 103 29.63 -16.24 -11.45
C GLY A 103 28.28 -15.84 -12.07
N PRO A 104 27.47 -16.80 -12.56
CA PRO A 104 26.19 -16.51 -13.18
C PRO A 104 25.24 -15.80 -12.21
N ILE A 105 24.66 -14.68 -12.65
CA ILE A 105 23.67 -13.90 -11.88
C ILE A 105 22.32 -13.99 -12.57
N LEU A 106 21.26 -14.21 -11.79
CA LEU A 106 19.86 -14.14 -12.23
C LEU A 106 19.15 -13.01 -11.48
N TYR A 107 18.70 -12.00 -12.22
CA TYR A 107 17.80 -10.97 -11.70
C TYR A 107 16.36 -11.28 -12.12
N VAL A 108 15.44 -11.14 -11.18
CA VAL A 108 14.00 -11.39 -11.40
C VAL A 108 13.20 -10.17 -10.95
N GLY A 109 12.54 -9.52 -11.91
CA GLY A 109 11.61 -8.42 -11.66
C GLY A 109 10.14 -8.86 -11.76
N PRO A 110 9.19 -7.99 -11.37
CA PRO A 110 7.77 -8.34 -11.31
C PRO A 110 7.16 -8.61 -12.70
N ASN A 111 7.52 -7.84 -13.71
CA ASN A 111 6.97 -7.97 -15.05
C ASN A 111 7.98 -7.56 -16.14
N LYS A 112 7.62 -7.83 -17.41
CA LYS A 112 8.49 -7.56 -18.56
C LYS A 112 8.75 -6.06 -18.78
N GLN A 113 7.76 -5.22 -18.54
CA GLN A 113 7.87 -3.77 -18.74
C GLN A 113 8.87 -3.17 -17.73
N PHE A 114 8.74 -3.52 -16.47
CA PHE A 114 9.68 -3.12 -15.42
C PHE A 114 11.13 -3.48 -15.79
N LEU A 115 11.36 -4.69 -16.30
CA LEU A 115 12.71 -5.11 -16.72
C LEU A 115 13.26 -4.26 -17.85
N SER A 116 12.45 -4.02 -18.90
CA SER A 116 12.95 -3.36 -20.12
C SER A 116 13.05 -1.84 -20.01
N GLU A 117 12.24 -1.22 -19.15
CA GLU A 117 12.13 0.24 -19.06
C GLU A 117 12.81 0.82 -17.81
N GLN A 118 12.92 0.03 -16.74
CA GLN A 118 13.47 0.52 -15.49
C GLN A 118 14.79 -0.14 -15.09
N PHE A 119 14.87 -1.47 -15.14
CA PHE A 119 16.05 -2.16 -14.60
C PHE A 119 17.17 -2.37 -15.62
N GLU A 120 16.87 -2.78 -16.85
CA GLU A 120 17.88 -2.98 -17.88
C GLU A 120 18.72 -1.72 -18.16
N PRO A 121 18.14 -0.51 -18.23
CA PRO A 121 18.94 0.71 -18.36
C PRO A 121 19.91 0.94 -17.19
N ARG A 122 19.52 0.59 -15.96
CA ARG A 122 20.41 0.70 -14.79
C ARG A 122 21.56 -0.29 -14.85
N VAL A 123 21.32 -1.53 -15.33
CA VAL A 123 22.37 -2.51 -15.56
C VAL A 123 23.34 -2.02 -16.64
N MET A 124 22.82 -1.42 -17.73
CA MET A 124 23.70 -0.84 -18.75
C MET A 124 24.52 0.32 -18.19
N ALA A 125 23.94 1.21 -17.42
CA ALA A 125 24.67 2.29 -16.75
C ALA A 125 25.79 1.73 -15.85
N LEU A 126 25.52 0.72 -15.03
CA LEU A 126 26.53 0.04 -14.22
C LEU A 126 27.69 -0.49 -15.06
N LEU A 127 27.39 -1.15 -16.20
CA LEU A 127 28.41 -1.75 -17.07
C LEU A 127 29.22 -0.70 -17.84
N ASP A 128 28.62 0.42 -18.20
CA ASP A 128 29.24 1.48 -19.00
C ASP A 128 30.04 2.46 -18.11
N GLU A 129 29.64 2.65 -16.85
CA GLU A 129 30.22 3.64 -15.94
C GLU A 129 31.28 3.06 -15.00
N ALA A 130 31.33 1.72 -14.81
CA ALA A 130 32.37 1.06 -14.05
C ALA A 130 33.50 0.59 -14.96
N PRO A 131 34.69 1.23 -14.98
CA PRO A 131 35.77 0.92 -15.92
C PRO A 131 36.23 -0.55 -15.85
N THR A 132 36.22 -1.13 -14.65
CA THR A 132 36.63 -2.53 -14.41
C THR A 132 35.62 -3.51 -15.03
N LEU A 133 34.32 -3.20 -15.04
CA LEU A 133 33.29 -4.01 -15.69
C LEU A 133 33.29 -3.78 -17.20
N MET A 134 33.37 -2.54 -17.65
CA MET A 134 33.39 -2.19 -19.08
C MET A 134 34.50 -2.97 -19.85
N ALA A 135 35.67 -3.14 -19.24
CA ALA A 135 36.75 -3.91 -19.80
C ALA A 135 36.43 -5.42 -19.96
N LYS A 136 35.46 -5.94 -19.21
CA LYS A 136 35.08 -7.37 -19.15
C LYS A 136 33.77 -7.69 -19.91
N VAL A 137 33.10 -6.66 -20.43
CA VAL A 137 31.84 -6.82 -21.18
C VAL A 137 32.10 -7.44 -22.54
N ALA A 138 31.36 -8.52 -22.86
CA ALA A 138 31.41 -9.14 -24.16
C ALA A 138 30.76 -8.26 -25.23
N ARG A 139 31.34 -8.22 -26.42
CA ARG A 139 30.83 -7.45 -27.57
C ARG A 139 29.94 -8.30 -28.49
N GLY A 140 29.06 -7.65 -29.24
CA GLY A 140 28.22 -8.24 -30.28
C GLY A 140 27.01 -9.02 -29.77
N LYS A 141 26.66 -10.13 -30.45
CA LYS A 141 25.42 -10.92 -30.21
C LYS A 141 25.26 -11.50 -28.78
N ARG A 142 26.28 -11.44 -27.96
CA ARG A 142 26.25 -11.92 -26.56
C ARG A 142 25.62 -10.90 -25.60
N MET A 143 25.27 -9.70 -26.08
CA MET A 143 24.62 -8.63 -25.32
C MET A 143 23.20 -8.44 -25.83
N THR A 144 22.24 -9.04 -25.14
CA THR A 144 20.81 -8.87 -25.43
C THR A 144 20.13 -8.13 -24.28
N LYS A 145 18.89 -7.65 -24.48
CA LYS A 145 18.11 -6.99 -23.41
C LYS A 145 17.97 -7.85 -22.15
N THR A 146 17.84 -9.16 -22.30
CA THR A 146 17.62 -10.10 -21.19
C THR A 146 18.86 -10.86 -20.75
N ARG A 147 20.01 -10.69 -21.42
CA ARG A 147 21.25 -11.40 -21.09
C ARG A 147 22.46 -10.55 -21.41
N LYS A 148 23.26 -10.27 -20.41
CA LYS A 148 24.55 -9.57 -20.53
C LYS A 148 25.65 -10.57 -20.21
N MET A 149 26.71 -10.60 -21.03
CA MET A 149 27.90 -11.45 -20.79
C MET A 149 29.01 -10.56 -20.29
N VAL A 150 29.40 -10.75 -19.04
CA VAL A 150 30.48 -9.99 -18.38
C VAL A 150 31.47 -10.96 -17.76
N ALA A 151 32.73 -10.75 -17.94
CA ALA A 151 33.79 -11.66 -17.47
C ALA A 151 33.56 -13.15 -17.87
N GLY A 152 32.93 -13.40 -19.01
CA GLY A 152 32.61 -14.73 -19.51
C GLY A 152 31.38 -15.39 -18.87
N VAL A 153 30.70 -14.76 -17.89
CA VAL A 153 29.52 -15.30 -17.21
C VAL A 153 28.25 -14.52 -17.57
N PRO A 154 27.07 -15.15 -17.55
CA PRO A 154 25.83 -14.47 -17.84
C PRO A 154 25.30 -13.67 -16.62
N PHE A 155 24.93 -12.42 -16.85
CA PHE A 155 23.98 -11.70 -16.03
C PHE A 155 22.63 -11.71 -16.77
N ARG A 156 21.71 -12.48 -16.25
CA ARG A 156 20.40 -12.71 -16.86
C ARG A 156 19.31 -11.91 -16.19
N LEU A 157 18.42 -11.32 -17.00
CA LEU A 157 17.23 -10.61 -16.55
C LEU A 157 15.99 -11.45 -16.90
N ALA A 158 15.18 -11.78 -15.91
CA ALA A 158 13.94 -12.54 -16.04
C ALA A 158 12.79 -11.82 -15.34
N HIS A 159 11.55 -12.12 -15.71
CA HIS A 159 10.37 -11.64 -15.00
C HIS A 159 9.58 -12.80 -14.40
N SER A 160 8.88 -12.51 -13.30
CA SER A 160 8.16 -13.51 -12.50
C SER A 160 7.10 -14.30 -13.28
N GLY A 161 6.53 -13.74 -14.36
CA GLY A 161 5.51 -14.41 -15.18
C GLY A 161 6.04 -15.47 -16.17
N SER A 162 7.36 -15.65 -16.30
CA SER A 162 7.97 -16.59 -17.24
C SER A 162 8.60 -17.79 -16.56
N SER A 163 7.86 -18.89 -16.45
CA SER A 163 8.39 -20.13 -15.85
C SER A 163 9.63 -20.66 -16.58
N THR A 164 9.71 -20.52 -17.90
CA THR A 164 10.88 -20.92 -18.70
C THR A 164 12.10 -20.07 -18.34
N ALA A 165 11.96 -18.74 -18.21
CA ALA A 165 13.09 -17.87 -17.88
C ALA A 165 13.60 -18.13 -16.46
N LEU A 166 12.71 -18.44 -15.51
CA LEU A 166 13.06 -18.74 -14.12
C LEU A 166 13.76 -20.11 -13.96
N LYS A 167 13.63 -21.00 -14.93
CA LYS A 167 14.17 -22.37 -14.87
C LYS A 167 15.41 -22.61 -15.73
N SER A 168 15.78 -21.67 -16.61
CA SER A 168 16.67 -21.96 -17.73
C SER A 168 18.15 -22.03 -17.37
N ASP A 169 18.64 -21.21 -16.46
CA ASP A 169 20.08 -21.14 -16.19
C ASP A 169 20.38 -21.30 -14.68
N PRO A 170 21.43 -22.03 -14.29
CA PRO A 170 21.92 -22.02 -12.93
C PRO A 170 22.48 -20.64 -12.57
N ALA A 171 22.38 -20.25 -11.29
CA ALA A 171 22.89 -19.00 -10.80
C ALA A 171 23.58 -19.17 -9.44
N VAL A 172 24.64 -18.43 -9.21
CA VAL A 172 25.33 -18.36 -7.92
C VAL A 172 24.77 -17.21 -7.06
N LEU A 173 24.20 -16.21 -7.71
CA LEU A 173 23.52 -15.08 -7.08
C LEU A 173 22.19 -14.86 -7.78
N ALA A 174 21.11 -14.90 -7.02
CA ALA A 174 19.77 -14.57 -7.48
C ALA A 174 19.30 -13.29 -6.80
N LEU A 175 18.83 -12.32 -7.59
CA LEU A 175 18.33 -11.03 -7.13
C LEU A 175 16.85 -10.94 -7.50
N VAL A 176 15.96 -11.00 -6.51
CA VAL A 176 14.51 -10.96 -6.68
C VAL A 176 14.02 -9.60 -6.18
N ASP A 177 13.61 -8.73 -7.09
CA ASP A 177 13.22 -7.35 -6.78
C ASP A 177 11.71 -7.14 -6.90
N GLU A 178 11.16 -6.31 -6.02
CA GLU A 178 9.73 -6.02 -5.89
C GLU A 178 8.89 -7.30 -5.77
N TYR A 179 9.28 -8.16 -4.82
CA TYR A 179 8.70 -9.49 -4.64
C TYR A 179 7.20 -9.46 -4.37
N ASP A 180 6.73 -8.47 -3.63
CA ASP A 180 5.31 -8.31 -3.35
C ASP A 180 4.46 -7.93 -4.59
N GLU A 181 5.11 -7.44 -5.67
CA GLU A 181 4.45 -7.17 -6.95
C GLU A 181 4.37 -8.41 -7.86
N MET A 182 4.97 -9.52 -7.44
CA MET A 182 4.99 -10.76 -8.21
C MET A 182 3.71 -11.56 -8.04
N ARG A 183 3.46 -12.47 -8.97
CA ARG A 183 2.32 -13.39 -8.88
C ARG A 183 2.63 -14.54 -7.92
N ASP A 184 1.65 -14.96 -7.14
CA ASP A 184 1.80 -16.07 -6.17
C ASP A 184 2.08 -17.41 -6.83
N ASN A 185 1.67 -17.61 -8.09
CA ASN A 185 1.85 -18.85 -8.82
C ASN A 185 2.20 -18.59 -10.29
N VAL A 186 3.25 -19.27 -10.78
CA VAL A 186 3.75 -19.17 -12.15
C VAL A 186 3.30 -20.38 -12.94
N ASN A 187 2.24 -20.26 -13.73
CA ASN A 187 1.73 -21.32 -14.62
C ASN A 187 1.49 -22.66 -13.89
N ASN A 188 0.90 -22.64 -12.70
CA ASN A 188 0.65 -23.81 -11.84
C ASN A 188 1.89 -24.61 -11.42
N GLN A 189 3.07 -23.98 -11.38
CA GLN A 189 4.35 -24.61 -11.04
C GLN A 189 4.92 -24.13 -9.70
N GLY A 190 4.12 -23.43 -8.90
CA GLY A 190 4.52 -22.84 -7.62
C GLY A 190 4.93 -21.38 -7.73
N GLY A 191 5.29 -20.80 -6.60
CA GLY A 191 5.71 -19.41 -6.51
C GLY A 191 7.06 -19.14 -7.21
N PRO A 192 7.29 -17.90 -7.68
CA PRO A 192 8.50 -17.53 -8.41
C PRO A 192 9.78 -17.77 -7.58
N LEU A 193 9.74 -17.48 -6.27
CA LEU A 193 10.90 -17.63 -5.39
C LEU A 193 11.40 -19.08 -5.32
N GLY A 194 10.52 -20.06 -5.15
CA GLY A 194 10.91 -21.46 -5.12
C GLY A 194 11.53 -21.95 -6.44
N LEU A 195 11.10 -21.40 -7.59
CA LEU A 195 11.69 -21.71 -8.90
C LEU A 195 13.11 -21.12 -9.04
N VAL A 196 13.31 -19.94 -8.49
CA VAL A 196 14.60 -19.23 -8.50
C VAL A 196 15.60 -19.90 -7.58
N GLU A 197 15.25 -20.24 -6.35
CA GLU A 197 16.14 -20.85 -5.37
C GLU A 197 16.73 -22.18 -5.82
N ARG A 198 15.96 -22.97 -6.60
CA ARG A 198 16.45 -24.21 -7.22
C ARG A 198 17.56 -23.98 -8.26
N ARG A 199 17.77 -22.74 -8.75
CA ARG A 199 18.89 -22.44 -9.68
C ARG A 199 20.23 -22.42 -8.97
N GLY A 200 20.22 -22.28 -7.65
CA GLY A 200 21.40 -22.28 -6.83
C GLY A 200 21.82 -23.64 -6.26
N ASP A 201 21.07 -24.72 -6.52
CA ASP A 201 21.34 -26.03 -5.89
C ASP A 201 22.70 -26.62 -6.21
N THR A 202 23.31 -26.20 -7.33
CA THR A 202 24.65 -26.65 -7.77
C THR A 202 25.78 -25.80 -7.21
N TYR A 203 25.48 -24.68 -6.53
CA TYR A 203 26.49 -23.77 -5.99
C TYR A 203 26.46 -23.77 -4.48
N ALA A 204 27.58 -24.09 -3.83
CA ALA A 204 27.72 -24.09 -2.38
C ALA A 204 27.61 -22.66 -1.78
N ASP A 205 28.04 -21.66 -2.55
CA ASP A 205 28.02 -20.24 -2.17
C ASP A 205 26.83 -19.48 -2.78
N PHE A 206 25.74 -20.19 -3.09
CA PHE A 206 24.52 -19.57 -3.61
C PHE A 206 23.85 -18.68 -2.59
N VAL A 207 23.49 -17.47 -3.00
CA VAL A 207 22.68 -16.53 -2.23
C VAL A 207 21.49 -16.07 -3.05
N CYS A 208 20.31 -16.11 -2.44
CA CYS A 208 19.08 -15.51 -2.97
C CYS A 208 18.75 -14.23 -2.18
N VAL A 209 18.80 -13.11 -2.85
CA VAL A 209 18.40 -11.80 -2.31
C VAL A 209 16.96 -11.55 -2.69
N VAL A 210 16.12 -11.23 -1.71
CA VAL A 210 14.72 -10.90 -1.94
C VAL A 210 14.44 -9.53 -1.37
N THR A 211 13.97 -8.60 -2.18
CA THR A 211 13.67 -7.24 -1.75
C THR A 211 12.30 -6.80 -2.23
N SER A 212 11.62 -6.03 -1.42
CA SER A 212 10.36 -5.38 -1.77
C SER A 212 10.01 -4.26 -0.79
N THR A 213 9.13 -3.39 -1.25
CA THR A 213 8.29 -2.59 -0.36
C THR A 213 7.13 -3.47 0.12
N PRO A 214 6.81 -3.48 1.43
CA PRO A 214 5.74 -4.34 1.94
C PRO A 214 4.37 -3.84 1.47
N LYS A 215 3.41 -4.76 1.39
CA LYS A 215 2.03 -4.48 1.04
C LYS A 215 1.11 -4.50 2.26
N ARG A 216 -0.05 -5.08 2.06
CA ARG A 216 -1.12 -5.15 3.05
C ARG A 216 -0.80 -6.11 4.17
N GLY A 217 -1.10 -5.71 5.38
CA GLY A 217 -0.96 -6.53 6.58
C GLY A 217 -0.96 -5.69 7.84
N ARG A 218 -1.02 -6.35 8.98
CA ARG A 218 -0.98 -5.72 10.29
C ARG A 218 0.01 -6.43 11.19
N VAL A 219 0.83 -5.64 11.85
CA VAL A 219 1.78 -6.13 12.85
C VAL A 219 1.93 -5.08 13.96
N ALA A 220 1.94 -5.54 15.20
CA ALA A 220 2.23 -4.69 16.34
C ALA A 220 3.73 -4.53 16.56
N ALA A 221 4.13 -3.40 17.11
CA ALA A 221 5.48 -3.24 17.65
C ALA A 221 5.44 -3.45 19.16
N VAL A 222 6.21 -4.39 19.64
CA VAL A 222 6.27 -4.78 21.05
C VAL A 222 7.57 -4.31 21.66
N LYS A 223 7.46 -3.70 22.85
CA LYS A 223 8.62 -3.29 23.63
C LYS A 223 9.32 -4.51 24.23
N ASP A 224 10.60 -4.63 23.95
CA ASP A 224 11.44 -5.59 24.68
C ASP A 224 11.81 -4.96 26.03
N GLU A 225 11.34 -5.57 27.12
CA GLU A 225 11.55 -5.10 28.49
C GLU A 225 13.04 -5.03 28.90
N LYS A 226 13.90 -5.86 28.29
CA LYS A 226 15.33 -5.89 28.62
C LYS A 226 16.12 -4.76 27.95
N THR A 227 15.76 -4.41 26.72
CA THR A 227 16.52 -3.46 25.90
C THR A 227 15.83 -2.12 25.76
N GLY A 228 14.53 -2.05 26.02
CA GLY A 228 13.70 -0.86 25.80
C GLY A 228 13.40 -0.57 24.33
N LEU A 229 13.91 -1.39 23.39
CA LEU A 229 13.66 -1.27 21.97
C LEU A 229 12.27 -1.82 21.62
N PHE A 230 11.64 -1.24 20.62
CA PHE A 230 10.37 -1.72 20.09
C PHE A 230 10.60 -2.48 18.80
N PHE A 231 10.45 -3.79 18.82
CA PHE A 231 10.57 -4.65 17.65
C PHE A 231 9.20 -4.96 17.05
N TRP A 232 9.13 -5.14 15.72
CA TRP A 232 7.96 -5.71 15.10
C TRP A 232 7.73 -7.13 15.61
N ASP A 233 6.52 -7.44 16.06
CA ASP A 233 6.16 -8.78 16.53
C ASP A 233 6.04 -9.76 15.35
N VAL A 234 5.89 -11.04 15.67
CA VAL A 234 5.59 -12.09 14.68
C VAL A 234 4.08 -12.19 14.55
N ALA A 235 3.56 -11.67 13.46
CA ALA A 235 2.15 -11.81 13.16
C ALA A 235 1.85 -13.19 12.56
N VAL A 236 0.63 -13.68 12.76
CA VAL A 236 0.15 -14.90 12.13
C VAL A 236 0.07 -14.71 10.61
N PRO A 237 0.32 -15.76 9.80
CA PRO A 237 0.33 -15.61 8.33
C PRO A 237 -0.97 -15.07 7.76
N GLU A 238 -2.11 -15.29 8.42
CA GLU A 238 -3.44 -14.85 8.04
C GLU A 238 -3.59 -13.32 8.08
N ASP A 239 -2.83 -12.65 8.95
CA ASP A 239 -2.86 -11.19 9.11
C ASP A 239 -1.94 -10.45 8.12
N ILE A 240 -1.16 -11.19 7.34
CA ILE A 240 -0.16 -10.62 6.43
C ILE A 240 -0.40 -11.07 5.00
N GLU A 241 -0.79 -10.16 4.13
CA GLU A 241 -0.88 -10.40 2.68
C GLU A 241 0.46 -10.13 1.94
N SER A 242 1.45 -9.55 2.63
CA SER A 242 2.76 -9.21 2.09
C SER A 242 3.72 -10.41 2.15
N PRO A 243 4.05 -11.05 1.01
CA PRO A 243 4.97 -12.18 0.98
C PRO A 243 6.38 -11.84 1.47
N ILE A 244 6.86 -10.62 1.18
CA ILE A 244 8.20 -10.20 1.66
C ILE A 244 8.25 -10.10 3.18
N TRP A 245 7.17 -9.63 3.81
CA TRP A 245 7.11 -9.54 5.26
C TRP A 245 7.07 -10.93 5.92
N GLN A 246 6.33 -11.87 5.32
CA GLN A 246 6.33 -13.27 5.77
C GLN A 246 7.73 -13.88 5.73
N LEU A 247 8.52 -13.61 4.67
CA LEU A 247 9.90 -14.05 4.59
C LEU A 247 10.80 -13.36 5.62
N TRP A 248 10.60 -12.06 5.83
CA TRP A 248 11.38 -11.27 6.78
C TRP A 248 11.19 -11.77 8.21
N GLN A 249 9.94 -12.01 8.64
CA GLN A 249 9.67 -12.46 10.00
C GLN A 249 10.13 -13.90 10.29
N GLN A 250 10.34 -14.72 9.25
CA GLN A 250 10.93 -16.07 9.36
C GLN A 250 12.46 -16.04 9.45
N GLY A 251 13.08 -14.89 9.20
CA GLY A 251 14.51 -14.68 9.30
C GLY A 251 14.96 -14.14 10.65
N THR A 252 16.12 -13.51 10.66
CA THR A 252 16.75 -12.95 11.87
C THR A 252 16.09 -11.67 12.38
N ARG A 253 15.27 -11.00 11.56
CA ARG A 253 14.50 -9.77 11.89
C ARG A 253 15.34 -8.60 12.39
N HIS A 254 16.43 -8.28 11.70
CA HIS A 254 17.22 -7.09 12.01
C HIS A 254 16.45 -5.82 11.68
N HIS A 255 16.48 -4.84 12.58
CA HIS A 255 15.87 -3.52 12.43
C HIS A 255 16.96 -2.46 12.42
N TRP A 256 16.88 -1.50 11.49
CA TRP A 256 17.75 -0.34 11.49
C TRP A 256 17.40 0.59 12.66
N SER A 257 18.35 0.85 13.54
CA SER A 257 18.19 1.70 14.73
C SER A 257 19.06 2.94 14.66
N TRP A 258 18.57 4.01 15.26
CA TRP A 258 19.23 5.31 15.33
C TRP A 258 19.57 5.72 16.75
N PRO A 259 20.72 6.34 17.00
CA PRO A 259 20.99 7.02 18.26
C PRO A 259 20.22 8.34 18.32
N CYS A 260 19.54 8.62 19.42
CA CYS A 260 18.90 9.92 19.63
C CYS A 260 19.96 11.03 19.74
N PRO A 261 19.84 12.15 19.02
CA PRO A 261 20.82 13.24 19.08
C PRO A 261 20.84 13.95 20.45
N HIS A 262 19.83 13.78 21.28
CA HIS A 262 19.70 14.43 22.59
C HIS A 262 20.17 13.56 23.76
N CYS A 263 19.70 12.30 23.84
CA CYS A 263 20.00 11.41 24.96
C CYS A 263 21.00 10.28 24.63
N GLY A 264 21.30 10.06 23.35
CA GLY A 264 22.21 9.01 22.89
C GLY A 264 21.64 7.59 22.92
N GLU A 265 20.43 7.37 23.46
CA GLU A 265 19.77 6.07 23.43
C GLU A 265 19.34 5.69 22.03
N TYR A 266 19.54 4.42 21.66
CA TYR A 266 19.12 3.91 20.36
C TYR A 266 17.63 3.59 20.35
N PHE A 267 16.98 3.87 19.22
CA PHE A 267 15.59 3.54 18.96
C PHE A 267 15.38 3.15 17.51
N ILE A 268 14.32 2.40 17.24
CA ILE A 268 13.93 1.99 15.89
C ILE A 268 12.92 3.03 15.36
N PRO A 269 13.28 3.80 14.31
CA PRO A 269 12.39 4.84 13.77
C PRO A 269 11.18 4.21 13.08
N ARG A 270 9.99 4.75 13.39
CA ARG A 270 8.71 4.30 12.84
C ARG A 270 7.76 5.46 12.65
N PHE A 271 6.75 5.27 11.82
CA PHE A 271 5.73 6.25 11.54
C PHE A 271 5.06 6.81 12.81
N ASN A 272 4.74 5.96 13.78
CA ASN A 272 4.04 6.37 14.99
C ASN A 272 4.83 7.32 15.91
N LEU A 273 6.11 7.52 15.66
CA LEU A 273 6.94 8.50 16.37
C LEU A 273 6.92 9.89 15.72
N LEU A 274 6.34 10.03 14.53
CA LEU A 274 6.17 11.33 13.90
C LEU A 274 5.07 12.12 14.61
N ARG A 275 5.31 13.42 14.75
CA ARG A 275 4.37 14.39 15.29
C ARG A 275 4.11 15.47 14.26
N PHE A 276 2.85 15.72 13.98
CA PHE A 276 2.37 16.75 13.07
C PHE A 276 0.94 17.15 13.44
N PRO A 277 0.45 18.34 13.06
CA PRO A 277 -0.92 18.76 13.37
C PRO A 277 -1.96 17.92 12.62
N LEU A 278 -2.84 17.25 13.35
CA LEU A 278 -3.82 16.30 12.82
C LEU A 278 -4.86 16.91 11.87
N LYS A 279 -5.15 18.22 12.00
CA LYS A 279 -6.16 18.93 11.18
C LYS A 279 -5.55 19.89 10.17
N ALA A 280 -4.23 19.87 10.01
CA ALA A 280 -3.51 20.75 9.10
C ALA A 280 -3.70 20.39 7.63
N GLN A 281 -3.50 21.36 6.75
CA GLN A 281 -3.34 21.08 5.32
C GLN A 281 -1.99 20.36 5.07
N PRO A 282 -1.83 19.60 3.97
CA PRO A 282 -0.61 18.85 3.71
C PRO A 282 0.67 19.67 3.81
N LEU A 283 0.68 20.90 3.29
CA LEU A 283 1.83 21.80 3.35
C LEU A 283 2.14 22.27 4.78
N GLU A 284 1.13 22.55 5.58
CA GLU A 284 1.27 22.95 6.98
C GLU A 284 1.80 21.77 7.81
N ALA A 285 1.17 20.59 7.67
CA ALA A 285 1.62 19.37 8.30
C ALA A 285 3.10 19.07 7.96
N SER A 286 3.49 19.24 6.69
CA SER A 286 4.87 19.05 6.26
C SER A 286 5.86 19.96 6.98
N ARG A 287 5.53 21.23 7.19
CA ARG A 287 6.42 22.22 7.81
C ARG A 287 6.59 22.02 9.32
N GLU A 288 5.56 21.51 9.97
CA GLU A 288 5.52 21.32 11.43
C GLU A 288 5.84 19.89 11.85
N THR A 289 6.20 19.01 10.90
CA THR A 289 6.54 17.62 11.18
C THR A 289 7.91 17.50 11.85
N PHE A 290 7.96 16.73 12.93
CA PHE A 290 9.17 16.28 13.58
C PHE A 290 9.02 14.84 14.09
N LEU A 291 10.13 14.18 14.37
CA LEU A 291 10.16 12.88 15.01
C LEU A 291 10.42 13.07 16.52
N GLU A 292 9.66 12.36 17.35
CA GLU A 292 9.82 12.38 18.80
C GLU A 292 10.62 11.18 19.27
N CYS A 293 11.64 11.43 20.10
CA CYS A 293 12.40 10.34 20.69
C CYS A 293 11.56 9.58 21.72
N PRO A 294 11.42 8.24 21.60
CA PRO A 294 10.60 7.46 22.54
C PRO A 294 11.20 7.37 23.96
N HIS A 295 12.45 7.74 24.17
CA HIS A 295 13.13 7.69 25.46
C HIS A 295 13.08 9.00 26.22
N CYS A 296 13.35 10.14 25.55
CA CYS A 296 13.46 11.43 26.22
C CYS A 296 12.46 12.49 25.75
N GLY A 297 11.60 12.18 24.77
CA GLY A 297 10.67 13.15 24.19
C GLY A 297 11.33 14.27 23.36
N GLY A 298 12.64 14.18 23.11
CA GLY A 298 13.37 15.19 22.35
C GLY A 298 12.93 15.29 20.90
N VAL A 299 12.85 16.52 20.38
CA VAL A 299 12.45 16.83 19.00
C VAL A 299 13.59 16.55 18.03
N ILE A 300 13.37 15.68 17.07
CA ILE A 300 14.33 15.27 16.04
C ILE A 300 13.83 15.78 14.70
N THR A 301 14.65 16.56 14.01
CA THR A 301 14.37 17.13 12.68
C THR A 301 15.16 16.41 11.58
N ASP A 302 14.84 16.66 10.32
CA ASP A 302 15.59 16.13 9.18
C ASP A 302 17.08 16.49 9.19
N GLY A 303 17.46 17.62 9.83
CA GLY A 303 18.87 18.00 9.98
C GLY A 303 19.71 17.00 10.76
N HIS A 304 19.11 16.19 11.64
CA HIS A 304 19.81 15.15 12.42
C HIS A 304 19.95 13.82 11.65
N LYS A 305 19.20 13.65 10.55
CA LYS A 305 19.07 12.35 9.84
C LYS A 305 20.43 11.82 9.35
N GLY A 306 21.25 12.67 8.76
CA GLY A 306 22.58 12.29 8.26
C GLY A 306 23.48 11.70 9.35
N ASP A 307 23.58 12.40 10.48
CA ASP A 307 24.38 11.96 11.63
C ASP A 307 23.82 10.69 12.30
N MET A 308 22.51 10.61 12.45
CA MET A 308 21.84 9.40 12.98
C MET A 308 22.05 8.20 12.05
N ASN A 309 21.96 8.38 10.74
CA ASN A 309 22.27 7.32 9.77
C ASN A 309 23.73 6.89 9.82
N ALA A 310 24.67 7.84 9.87
CA ALA A 310 26.10 7.53 9.92
C ALA A 310 26.47 6.72 11.17
N ARG A 311 25.72 6.87 12.26
CA ARG A 311 25.89 6.13 13.53
C ARG A 311 24.82 5.06 13.75
N GLY A 312 24.00 4.78 12.74
CA GLY A 312 22.95 3.76 12.82
C GLY A 312 23.54 2.35 12.83
N HIS A 313 22.82 1.42 13.45
CA HIS A 313 23.20 0.01 13.52
C HIS A 313 21.96 -0.89 13.41
N TYR A 314 22.15 -2.07 12.86
CA TYR A 314 21.12 -3.10 12.88
C TYR A 314 21.08 -3.82 14.23
N VAL A 315 19.88 -4.01 14.74
CA VAL A 315 19.60 -4.75 15.97
C VAL A 315 18.45 -5.71 15.74
N ALA A 316 18.61 -6.96 16.14
CA ALA A 316 17.57 -7.99 16.04
C ALA A 316 16.97 -8.33 17.42
N PRO A 317 15.76 -8.91 17.51
CA PRO A 317 15.26 -9.48 18.75
C PRO A 317 16.26 -10.46 19.36
N GLY A 318 16.51 -10.32 20.66
CA GLY A 318 17.56 -11.06 21.38
C GLY A 318 18.91 -10.32 21.47
N GLN A 319 19.07 -9.21 20.77
CA GLN A 319 20.22 -8.33 20.85
C GLN A 319 19.87 -7.03 21.57
N SER A 320 20.87 -6.40 22.17
CA SER A 320 20.83 -5.04 22.73
C SER A 320 21.90 -4.16 22.11
N ILE A 321 21.72 -2.85 22.17
CA ILE A 321 22.68 -1.88 21.70
C ILE A 321 22.90 -0.83 22.79
N ASN A 322 24.16 -0.49 23.04
CA ASN A 322 24.50 0.56 24.00
C ASN A 322 24.66 1.94 23.31
N LYS A 323 24.79 3.02 24.08
CA LYS A 323 24.95 4.38 23.56
C LYS A 323 26.18 4.61 22.64
N ASN A 324 27.16 3.71 22.73
CA ASN A 324 28.36 3.76 21.89
C ASN A 324 28.18 2.99 20.56
N GLY A 325 26.97 2.46 20.28
CA GLY A 325 26.68 1.70 19.07
C GLY A 325 27.16 0.26 19.10
N ILE A 326 27.60 -0.25 20.27
CA ILE A 326 28.04 -1.64 20.36
C ILE A 326 26.83 -2.55 20.57
N VAL A 327 26.64 -3.47 19.62
CA VAL A 327 25.58 -4.48 19.65
C VAL A 327 26.06 -5.70 20.44
N HIS A 328 25.26 -6.17 21.40
CA HIS A 328 25.52 -7.33 22.23
C HIS A 328 24.43 -8.38 22.03
N GLY A 329 24.79 -9.65 22.21
CA GLY A 329 23.88 -10.79 22.01
C GLY A 329 23.91 -11.33 20.58
N ALA A 330 23.09 -12.33 20.33
CA ALA A 330 22.97 -12.95 19.02
C ALA A 330 21.51 -12.94 18.55
N PRO A 331 21.26 -12.74 17.25
CA PRO A 331 19.92 -12.90 16.69
C PRO A 331 19.47 -14.38 16.75
N ALA A 332 18.20 -14.63 16.50
CA ALA A 332 17.69 -15.99 16.32
C ALA A 332 18.45 -16.70 15.20
N GLU A 333 18.81 -17.96 15.42
CA GLU A 333 19.48 -18.77 14.39
C GLU A 333 18.55 -19.01 13.22
N SER A 334 18.98 -18.66 12.02
CA SER A 334 18.19 -18.81 10.79
C SER A 334 19.08 -18.95 9.55
N LYS A 335 18.61 -19.73 8.56
CA LYS A 335 19.22 -19.78 7.23
C LYS A 335 18.94 -18.52 6.41
N THR A 336 18.02 -17.68 6.87
CA THR A 336 17.64 -16.41 6.27
C THR A 336 18.07 -15.27 7.18
N ILE A 337 18.97 -14.42 6.72
CA ILE A 337 19.20 -13.12 7.35
C ILE A 337 18.19 -12.11 6.78
N SER A 338 17.53 -11.34 7.63
CA SER A 338 16.48 -10.43 7.20
C SER A 338 16.61 -9.06 7.84
N PHE A 339 16.47 -8.03 7.03
CA PHE A 339 16.65 -6.63 7.39
C PHE A 339 15.39 -5.84 7.11
N TRP A 340 15.00 -4.98 8.04
CA TRP A 340 13.95 -3.99 7.89
C TRP A 340 14.49 -2.59 8.13
N VAL A 341 14.17 -1.68 7.23
CA VAL A 341 14.57 -0.27 7.31
C VAL A 341 13.33 0.59 7.15
N SER A 342 13.09 1.47 8.12
CA SER A 342 12.06 2.49 7.98
C SER A 342 12.36 3.39 6.80
N GLY A 343 11.33 3.73 6.03
CA GLY A 343 11.48 4.74 4.98
C GLY A 343 11.94 6.10 5.50
N LEU A 344 11.80 6.38 6.80
CA LEU A 344 12.33 7.57 7.44
C LEU A 344 13.86 7.69 7.32
N ALA A 345 14.56 6.57 7.17
CA ALA A 345 16.02 6.55 7.01
C ALA A 345 16.48 7.06 5.63
N SER A 346 15.62 7.08 4.63
CA SER A 346 15.98 7.58 3.29
C SER A 346 16.44 9.03 3.34
N PRO A 347 17.62 9.35 2.81
CA PRO A 347 18.12 10.74 2.75
C PRO A 347 17.43 11.58 1.67
N PHE A 348 16.70 10.94 0.74
CA PHE A 348 16.15 11.58 -0.45
C PHE A 348 14.78 12.23 -0.21
N VAL A 349 14.11 11.92 0.91
CA VAL A 349 12.76 12.41 1.22
C VAL A 349 12.72 12.85 2.68
N THR A 350 12.23 14.04 2.94
CA THR A 350 12.10 14.60 4.29
C THR A 350 10.95 13.95 5.08
N PHE A 351 10.96 14.09 6.41
CA PHE A 351 9.84 13.66 7.25
C PHE A 351 8.54 14.36 6.84
N GLY A 352 8.66 15.68 6.59
CA GLY A 352 7.52 16.51 6.19
C GLY A 352 6.92 16.11 4.86
N GLU A 353 7.72 15.82 3.83
CA GLU A 353 7.21 15.36 2.53
C GLU A 353 6.44 14.06 2.64
N ARG A 354 6.91 13.10 3.46
CA ARG A 354 6.19 11.84 3.70
C ARG A 354 4.87 12.07 4.41
N VAL A 355 4.85 12.97 5.39
CA VAL A 355 3.63 13.35 6.11
C VAL A 355 2.66 14.10 5.20
N ALA A 356 3.14 14.99 4.32
CA ALA A 356 2.28 15.66 3.35
C ALA A 356 1.50 14.68 2.45
N VAL A 357 2.22 13.68 1.90
CA VAL A 357 1.61 12.62 1.08
C VAL A 357 0.59 11.81 1.89
N LEU A 358 0.89 11.49 3.14
CA LEU A 358 -0.04 10.77 4.01
C LEU A 358 -1.28 11.59 4.36
N VAL A 359 -1.11 12.87 4.72
CA VAL A 359 -2.24 13.76 5.04
C VAL A 359 -3.11 13.99 3.81
N GLU A 360 -2.53 14.15 2.62
CA GLU A 360 -3.27 14.23 1.36
C GLU A 360 -4.08 12.94 1.11
N ALA A 361 -3.45 11.77 1.30
CA ALA A 361 -4.11 10.48 1.19
C ALA A 361 -5.28 10.34 2.19
N GLN A 362 -5.07 10.70 3.45
CA GLN A 362 -6.14 10.70 4.47
C GLN A 362 -7.28 11.67 4.12
N GLN A 363 -6.95 12.85 3.60
CA GLN A 363 -7.95 13.84 3.19
C GLN A 363 -8.72 13.44 1.93
N SER A 364 -8.16 12.58 1.08
CA SER A 364 -8.87 12.05 -0.09
C SER A 364 -10.00 11.09 0.31
N GLY A 365 -9.90 10.45 1.50
CA GLY A 365 -10.80 9.40 1.96
C GLY A 365 -10.63 8.08 1.19
N ASP A 366 -9.53 7.93 0.44
CA ASP A 366 -9.19 6.72 -0.29
C ASP A 366 -8.15 5.91 0.51
N ASP A 367 -8.61 4.79 1.08
CA ASP A 367 -7.77 3.91 1.90
C ASP A 367 -6.62 3.27 1.12
N ALA A 368 -6.77 3.08 -0.20
CA ALA A 368 -5.68 2.59 -1.03
C ALA A 368 -4.54 3.61 -1.13
N MET A 369 -4.86 4.92 -1.17
CA MET A 369 -3.85 5.97 -1.12
C MET A 369 -3.16 6.02 0.25
N VAL A 370 -3.90 5.86 1.35
CA VAL A 370 -3.33 5.78 2.71
C VAL A 370 -2.42 4.58 2.84
N GLN A 371 -2.87 3.41 2.37
CA GLN A 371 -2.05 2.20 2.34
C GLN A 371 -0.75 2.42 1.55
N GLN A 372 -0.84 3.00 0.35
CA GLN A 372 0.33 3.29 -0.47
C GLN A 372 1.29 4.26 0.23
N ALA A 373 0.76 5.34 0.85
CA ALA A 373 1.57 6.30 1.58
C ALA A 373 2.34 5.66 2.75
N ILE A 374 1.71 4.75 3.50
CA ILE A 374 2.35 4.07 4.62
C ILE A 374 3.33 3.00 4.13
N ASN A 375 2.91 2.10 3.24
CA ASN A 375 3.77 1.01 2.78
C ASN A 375 4.99 1.54 2.01
N ALA A 376 4.79 2.42 1.02
CA ALA A 376 5.87 2.98 0.24
C ALA A 376 6.66 4.05 1.02
N GLY A 377 5.95 4.90 1.78
CA GLY A 377 6.57 5.99 2.51
C GLY A 377 7.40 5.54 3.70
N PHE A 378 6.93 4.60 4.48
CA PHE A 378 7.57 4.21 5.75
C PHE A 378 8.14 2.78 5.75
N GLY A 379 7.81 1.95 4.75
CA GLY A 379 8.23 0.55 4.72
C GLY A 379 7.51 -0.30 5.77
N GLU A 380 6.36 0.17 6.25
CA GLU A 380 5.55 -0.49 7.27
C GLU A 380 4.34 -1.17 6.65
N LEU A 381 3.86 -2.23 7.29
CA LEU A 381 2.60 -2.85 6.90
C LEU A 381 1.43 -1.92 7.25
N TYR A 382 0.46 -1.89 6.36
CA TYR A 382 -0.81 -1.22 6.62
C TYR A 382 -1.94 -2.04 5.99
N SER A 383 -3.03 -2.19 6.72
CA SER A 383 -4.25 -2.81 6.22
C SER A 383 -5.41 -1.87 6.48
N PRO A 384 -6.03 -1.34 5.42
CA PRO A 384 -7.29 -0.63 5.55
C PRO A 384 -8.32 -1.56 6.20
N GLY A 385 -8.90 -1.14 7.31
CA GLY A 385 -9.87 -1.97 8.04
C GLY A 385 -9.32 -3.29 8.56
N GLY A 386 -8.01 -3.37 8.78
CA GLY A 386 -7.28 -4.62 8.88
C GLY A 386 -7.47 -5.47 10.11
N GLY A 387 -7.66 -6.73 9.87
CA GLY A 387 -7.22 -7.91 10.65
C GLY A 387 -8.11 -8.32 11.81
N GLU A 388 -8.56 -7.48 12.68
CA GLU A 388 -9.47 -7.84 13.76
C GLU A 388 -10.85 -7.23 13.52
N VAL A 389 -11.87 -8.06 13.59
CA VAL A 389 -13.26 -7.62 13.70
C VAL A 389 -13.35 -6.77 14.96
N PRO A 390 -13.92 -5.55 14.92
CA PRO A 390 -14.16 -4.78 16.13
C PRO A 390 -14.90 -5.65 17.14
N GLU A 391 -14.55 -5.56 18.39
CA GLU A 391 -15.38 -6.22 19.38
C GLU A 391 -16.73 -5.48 19.48
N TRP A 392 -17.83 -6.21 19.53
CA TRP A 392 -19.16 -5.61 19.64
C TRP A 392 -19.28 -4.68 20.85
N MET A 393 -18.51 -4.94 21.92
CA MET A 393 -18.42 -4.10 23.10
C MET A 393 -17.80 -2.72 22.82
N GLU A 394 -16.86 -2.61 21.86
CA GLU A 394 -16.30 -1.32 21.45
C GLU A 394 -17.37 -0.44 20.81
N ILE A 395 -18.21 -1.04 19.96
CA ILE A 395 -19.34 -0.34 19.32
C ILE A 395 -20.36 0.09 20.39
N LYS A 396 -20.61 -0.78 21.37
CA LYS A 396 -21.50 -0.50 22.49
C LYS A 396 -20.97 0.64 23.37
N GLU A 397 -19.67 0.69 23.61
CA GLU A 397 -19.04 1.77 24.38
C GLU A 397 -19.11 3.10 23.63
N LYS A 398 -18.85 3.13 22.33
CA LYS A 398 -19.09 4.32 21.50
C LYS A 398 -20.53 4.81 21.60
N SER A 399 -21.49 3.89 21.60
CA SER A 399 -22.92 4.22 21.79
C SER A 399 -23.21 4.81 23.17
N ARG A 400 -22.53 4.36 24.23
CA ARG A 400 -22.69 4.96 25.59
C ARG A 400 -22.16 6.39 25.66
N GLN A 401 -21.07 6.66 24.97
CA GLN A 401 -20.40 7.95 24.94
C GLN A 401 -21.02 8.93 23.92
N ALA A 402 -21.93 8.47 23.08
CA ALA A 402 -22.54 9.27 22.03
C ALA A 402 -23.35 10.46 22.58
N SER A 403 -23.25 11.61 21.92
CA SER A 403 -23.88 12.87 22.32
C SER A 403 -25.30 13.09 21.75
N TYR A 404 -25.79 12.20 20.88
CA TYR A 404 -27.09 12.33 20.21
C TYR A 404 -27.90 11.02 20.32
N LYS A 405 -29.24 11.16 20.19
CA LYS A 405 -30.20 10.07 20.38
C LYS A 405 -30.72 9.50 19.06
N ARG A 406 -31.34 8.34 19.13
CA ARG A 406 -32.04 7.70 18.02
C ARG A 406 -33.04 8.63 17.33
N GLY A 407 -32.97 8.78 16.02
CA GLY A 407 -33.84 9.65 15.22
C GLY A 407 -33.41 11.12 15.21
N GLU A 408 -32.44 11.50 16.01
CA GLU A 408 -31.89 12.84 16.03
C GLU A 408 -30.87 12.99 14.89
N VAL A 409 -30.99 14.08 14.12
CA VAL A 409 -30.08 14.41 13.03
C VAL A 409 -29.09 15.47 13.52
N PRO A 410 -27.80 15.13 13.72
CA PRO A 410 -26.77 16.10 14.13
C PRO A 410 -26.63 17.26 13.14
N ALA A 411 -26.24 18.43 13.65
CA ALA A 411 -26.20 19.70 12.88
C ALA A 411 -25.20 19.64 11.70
N ASP A 412 -24.18 18.77 11.77
CA ASP A 412 -23.16 18.62 10.75
C ASP A 412 -23.57 17.66 9.61
N VAL A 413 -24.75 17.05 9.70
CA VAL A 413 -25.31 16.19 8.64
C VAL A 413 -25.79 17.05 7.48
N LEU A 414 -25.34 16.70 6.28
CA LEU A 414 -25.67 17.38 5.02
C LEU A 414 -26.57 16.52 4.11
N TYR A 415 -26.44 15.21 4.17
CA TYR A 415 -27.21 14.25 3.37
C TYR A 415 -27.67 13.09 4.23
N LEU A 416 -28.89 12.57 3.96
CA LEU A 416 -29.37 11.31 4.50
C LEU A 416 -29.36 10.23 3.41
N THR A 417 -28.93 9.02 3.79
CA THR A 417 -29.02 7.83 2.93
C THR A 417 -29.73 6.69 3.66
N LEU A 418 -30.51 5.91 2.93
CA LEU A 418 -31.22 4.74 3.42
C LEU A 418 -30.73 3.50 2.69
N THR A 419 -30.44 2.43 3.42
CA THR A 419 -30.06 1.15 2.81
C THR A 419 -30.91 0.02 3.37
N CYS A 420 -31.20 -0.95 2.52
CA CYS A 420 -32.11 -2.05 2.84
C CYS A 420 -31.56 -3.38 2.30
N ASP A 421 -31.58 -4.38 3.15
CA ASP A 421 -31.35 -5.78 2.79
C ASP A 421 -32.69 -6.51 2.72
N VAL A 422 -32.99 -7.17 1.58
CA VAL A 422 -34.30 -7.76 1.34
C VAL A 422 -34.27 -9.25 1.63
N GLN A 423 -35.04 -9.67 2.64
CA GLN A 423 -35.22 -11.05 3.05
C GLN A 423 -36.63 -11.53 2.72
N LYS A 424 -36.94 -12.82 2.95
CA LYS A 424 -38.26 -13.38 2.64
C LYS A 424 -39.39 -12.79 3.48
N GLN A 425 -39.18 -12.57 4.77
CA GLN A 425 -40.18 -12.17 5.76
C GLN A 425 -39.85 -10.83 6.45
N SER A 426 -38.88 -10.10 5.93
CA SER A 426 -38.50 -8.80 6.50
C SER A 426 -37.60 -8.00 5.55
N ILE A 427 -37.55 -6.70 5.77
CA ILE A 427 -36.59 -5.79 5.16
C ILE A 427 -35.86 -5.08 6.28
N PRO A 428 -34.67 -5.57 6.71
CA PRO A 428 -33.72 -4.82 7.53
C PRO A 428 -33.31 -3.53 6.82
N TRP A 429 -33.23 -2.43 7.56
CA TRP A 429 -32.85 -1.14 6.99
C TRP A 429 -32.02 -0.30 7.95
N VAL A 430 -31.17 0.55 7.39
CA VAL A 430 -30.32 1.52 8.12
C VAL A 430 -30.45 2.89 7.48
N LEU A 431 -30.66 3.91 8.29
CA LEU A 431 -30.66 5.32 7.91
C LEU A 431 -29.43 5.99 8.51
N ARG A 432 -28.59 6.60 7.67
CA ARG A 432 -27.37 7.27 8.09
C ARG A 432 -27.28 8.68 7.53
N GLY A 433 -26.74 9.59 8.34
CA GLY A 433 -26.44 10.95 7.96
C GLY A 433 -24.96 11.10 7.58
N TRP A 434 -24.68 11.97 6.62
CA TRP A 434 -23.34 12.23 6.09
C TRP A 434 -22.98 13.70 6.17
N GLY A 435 -21.78 13.99 6.64
CA GLY A 435 -21.17 15.31 6.69
C GLY A 435 -19.86 15.42 5.93
N ALA A 436 -19.04 16.38 6.30
CA ALA A 436 -17.77 16.65 5.68
C ALA A 436 -16.79 15.45 5.82
N ARG A 437 -15.99 15.21 4.74
CA ARG A 437 -14.92 14.21 4.74
C ARG A 437 -15.38 12.80 5.10
N ALA A 438 -16.59 12.42 4.65
CA ALA A 438 -17.22 11.13 4.93
C ALA A 438 -17.49 10.84 6.43
N THR A 439 -17.49 11.86 7.29
CA THR A 439 -17.99 11.71 8.65
C THR A 439 -19.45 11.34 8.60
N SER A 440 -19.87 10.34 9.38
CA SER A 440 -21.24 9.83 9.31
C SER A 440 -21.83 9.51 10.67
N TRP A 441 -23.15 9.59 10.75
CA TRP A 441 -23.92 9.36 11.97
C TRP A 441 -25.05 8.38 11.69
N LEU A 442 -25.14 7.32 12.48
CA LEU A 442 -26.28 6.44 12.48
C LEU A 442 -27.50 7.21 13.01
N ILE A 443 -28.53 7.37 12.21
CA ILE A 443 -29.74 8.12 12.62
C ILE A 443 -30.80 7.16 13.14
N ASN A 444 -31.05 6.07 12.41
CA ASN A 444 -32.04 5.08 12.79
C ASN A 444 -31.79 3.77 12.04
N TYR A 445 -32.29 2.67 12.56
CA TYR A 445 -32.28 1.36 11.90
C TYR A 445 -33.46 0.52 12.39
N GLY A 446 -33.75 -0.57 11.70
CA GLY A 446 -34.82 -1.48 12.13
C GLY A 446 -35.17 -2.51 11.09
N TYR A 447 -36.29 -3.18 11.34
CA TYR A 447 -36.87 -4.18 10.45
C TYR A 447 -38.29 -3.78 10.05
N LEU A 448 -38.57 -3.77 8.78
CA LEU A 448 -39.96 -3.89 8.31
C LEU A 448 -40.28 -5.39 8.29
N ARG A 449 -41.32 -5.81 8.97
CA ARG A 449 -41.73 -7.22 9.06
C ARG A 449 -42.94 -7.48 8.17
N GLY A 450 -42.92 -8.59 7.43
CA GLY A 450 -43.97 -8.99 6.51
C GLY A 450 -43.43 -9.78 5.33
N ASP A 451 -44.29 -10.45 4.59
CA ASP A 451 -43.89 -11.16 3.38
C ASP A 451 -43.50 -10.16 2.28
N THR A 452 -42.27 -10.26 1.81
CA THR A 452 -41.75 -9.37 0.77
C THR A 452 -42.31 -9.65 -0.64
N ALA A 453 -43.09 -10.72 -0.82
CA ALA A 453 -43.89 -10.91 -2.00
C ALA A 453 -45.13 -10.00 -2.02
N GLU A 454 -45.61 -9.56 -0.88
CA GLU A 454 -46.78 -8.70 -0.72
C GLU A 454 -46.47 -7.22 -0.85
N GLU A 455 -47.48 -6.38 -1.10
CA GLU A 455 -47.28 -4.96 -1.41
C GLU A 455 -47.18 -4.08 -0.16
N GLU A 456 -47.80 -4.51 0.96
CA GLU A 456 -47.88 -3.72 2.18
C GLU A 456 -46.51 -3.35 2.72
N ILE A 457 -45.55 -4.28 2.75
CA ILE A 457 -44.17 -4.02 3.24
C ILE A 457 -43.44 -3.02 2.35
N TRP A 458 -43.70 -3.01 1.05
CA TRP A 458 -43.11 -2.05 0.11
C TRP A 458 -43.72 -0.65 0.25
N ASN A 459 -44.99 -0.55 0.62
CA ASN A 459 -45.59 0.74 0.93
C ASN A 459 -44.99 1.34 2.19
N ALA A 460 -44.79 0.53 3.24
CA ALA A 460 -44.09 0.97 4.45
C ALA A 460 -42.63 1.40 4.16
N LEU A 461 -41.93 0.69 3.24
CA LEU A 461 -40.61 1.12 2.78
C LEU A 461 -40.68 2.44 1.99
N GLY A 462 -41.75 2.65 1.20
CA GLY A 462 -42.02 3.90 0.49
C GLY A 462 -42.13 5.09 1.45
N ASP A 463 -42.76 4.89 2.58
CA ASP A 463 -42.86 5.91 3.63
C ASP A 463 -41.47 6.29 4.19
N LEU A 464 -40.60 5.30 4.47
CA LEU A 464 -39.23 5.55 4.92
C LEU A 464 -38.39 6.33 3.88
N VAL A 465 -38.61 6.09 2.59
CA VAL A 465 -37.90 6.80 1.51
C VAL A 465 -38.39 8.23 1.34
N THR A 466 -39.67 8.49 1.60
CA THR A 466 -40.32 9.77 1.28
C THR A 466 -40.45 10.72 2.46
N GLN A 467 -40.60 10.19 3.65
CA GLN A 467 -40.76 11.00 4.85
C GLN A 467 -39.42 11.65 5.25
N PRO A 468 -39.40 12.99 5.49
CA PRO A 468 -38.20 13.66 5.96
C PRO A 468 -37.93 13.31 7.42
N VAL A 469 -36.66 13.12 7.78
CA VAL A 469 -36.22 12.89 9.16
C VAL A 469 -35.43 14.10 9.65
N GLY A 470 -35.86 14.70 10.79
CA GLY A 470 -35.27 15.94 11.25
C GLY A 470 -35.38 17.10 10.24
N GLY A 471 -36.44 17.09 9.41
CA GLY A 471 -36.65 18.07 8.35
C GLY A 471 -35.82 17.83 7.07
N MET A 472 -34.99 16.76 7.03
CA MET A 472 -34.14 16.44 5.89
C MET A 472 -34.70 15.26 5.08
N PRO A 473 -34.79 15.36 3.75
CA PRO A 473 -35.22 14.26 2.91
C PRO A 473 -34.08 13.24 2.72
N VAL A 474 -34.44 11.97 2.55
CA VAL A 474 -33.52 10.93 2.09
C VAL A 474 -33.05 11.25 0.67
N LYS A 475 -31.75 11.43 0.49
CA LYS A 475 -31.12 11.82 -0.78
C LYS A 475 -30.93 10.65 -1.73
N LEU A 476 -30.52 9.50 -1.19
CA LEU A 476 -30.21 8.29 -1.94
C LEU A 476 -30.57 7.07 -1.11
N SER A 477 -31.16 6.07 -1.76
CA SER A 477 -31.43 4.76 -1.13
C SER A 477 -30.85 3.64 -1.96
N PHE A 478 -30.21 2.68 -1.29
CA PHE A 478 -29.75 1.43 -1.90
C PHE A 478 -30.56 0.25 -1.36
N ILE A 479 -30.99 -0.63 -2.26
CA ILE A 479 -31.76 -1.82 -1.89
C ILE A 479 -31.08 -3.05 -2.49
N ASP A 480 -30.74 -4.03 -1.66
CA ASP A 480 -30.20 -5.28 -2.17
C ASP A 480 -31.18 -5.98 -3.08
N SER A 481 -30.71 -6.48 -4.21
CA SER A 481 -31.48 -7.21 -5.22
C SER A 481 -31.02 -8.65 -5.41
N GLY A 482 -30.24 -9.18 -4.49
CA GLY A 482 -29.76 -10.56 -4.49
C GLY A 482 -30.91 -11.55 -4.32
N PHE A 483 -31.79 -11.31 -3.37
CA PHE A 483 -33.05 -12.02 -3.22
C PHE A 483 -34.12 -11.44 -4.18
N ARG A 484 -34.98 -12.29 -4.70
CA ARG A 484 -36.02 -11.93 -5.67
C ARG A 484 -37.39 -12.33 -5.15
N PRO A 485 -38.01 -11.53 -4.29
CA PRO A 485 -39.35 -11.82 -3.76
C PRO A 485 -40.41 -11.83 -4.89
N GLY A 486 -41.37 -12.73 -4.79
CA GLY A 486 -42.46 -12.85 -5.74
C GLY A 486 -42.09 -13.49 -7.09
N LYS A 487 -40.85 -14.01 -7.26
CA LYS A 487 -40.49 -14.77 -8.47
C LYS A 487 -41.08 -16.16 -8.42
N THR A 488 -42.04 -16.44 -9.33
CA THR A 488 -42.52 -17.77 -9.62
C THR A 488 -42.10 -18.18 -11.05
N ASP A 489 -42.23 -19.47 -11.41
CA ASP A 489 -41.90 -19.95 -12.75
C ASP A 489 -42.79 -19.32 -13.84
N THR A 490 -43.98 -18.87 -13.47
CA THR A 490 -44.98 -18.27 -14.37
C THR A 490 -44.96 -16.73 -14.36
N LEU A 491 -44.42 -16.08 -13.31
CA LEU A 491 -44.37 -14.62 -13.18
C LEU A 491 -42.94 -14.17 -12.82
N PRO A 492 -42.18 -13.64 -13.79
CA PRO A 492 -40.82 -13.16 -13.54
C PRO A 492 -40.81 -11.80 -12.82
N LEU A 493 -41.69 -11.60 -11.85
CA LEU A 493 -41.79 -10.38 -11.04
C LEU A 493 -40.52 -10.24 -10.16
N ASN A 494 -40.00 -9.04 -10.12
CA ASN A 494 -38.96 -8.63 -9.18
C ASN A 494 -39.42 -7.39 -8.44
N ARG A 495 -39.99 -7.58 -7.27
CA ARG A 495 -40.55 -6.51 -6.42
C ARG A 495 -39.51 -5.40 -6.11
N VAL A 496 -38.25 -5.77 -5.96
CA VAL A 496 -37.17 -4.78 -5.77
C VAL A 496 -37.06 -3.83 -6.94
N TYR A 497 -37.10 -4.38 -8.17
CA TYR A 497 -37.00 -3.54 -9.38
C TYR A 497 -38.26 -2.71 -9.62
N GLU A 498 -39.43 -3.23 -9.29
CA GLU A 498 -40.69 -2.48 -9.37
C GLU A 498 -40.67 -1.30 -8.41
N PHE A 499 -40.27 -1.53 -7.17
CA PHE A 499 -40.09 -0.47 -6.17
C PHE A 499 -39.08 0.58 -6.60
N CYS A 500 -37.90 0.14 -7.09
CA CYS A 500 -36.88 1.07 -7.58
C CYS A 500 -37.37 1.92 -8.76
N ARG A 501 -38.26 1.41 -9.62
CA ARG A 501 -38.88 2.20 -10.70
C ARG A 501 -39.83 3.28 -10.20
N ARG A 502 -40.60 3.02 -9.10
CA ARG A 502 -41.44 4.05 -8.47
C ARG A 502 -40.63 5.23 -8.02
N PHE A 503 -39.38 5.01 -7.56
CA PHE A 503 -38.50 6.02 -6.97
C PHE A 503 -37.19 6.20 -7.73
N MET A 504 -37.16 6.05 -9.05
CA MET A 504 -35.94 6.02 -9.90
C MET A 504 -34.91 7.12 -9.62
N ARG A 505 -35.32 8.29 -9.13
CA ARG A 505 -34.40 9.41 -8.83
C ARG A 505 -33.69 9.27 -7.48
N ARG A 506 -34.23 8.47 -6.56
CA ARG A 506 -33.76 8.36 -5.17
C ARG A 506 -33.35 6.95 -4.79
N VAL A 507 -33.90 5.92 -5.44
CA VAL A 507 -33.71 4.52 -5.08
C VAL A 507 -32.99 3.79 -6.20
N ARG A 508 -31.98 3.01 -5.86
CA ARG A 508 -31.23 2.17 -6.82
C ARG A 508 -31.11 0.75 -6.28
N PRO A 509 -31.31 -0.25 -7.14
CA PRO A 509 -31.04 -1.63 -6.76
C PRO A 509 -29.53 -1.85 -6.70
N THR A 510 -29.09 -2.62 -5.72
CA THR A 510 -27.67 -3.00 -5.54
C THR A 510 -27.49 -4.50 -5.63
N LYS A 511 -26.28 -4.94 -5.89
CA LYS A 511 -25.87 -6.33 -5.79
C LYS A 511 -24.40 -6.41 -5.41
N GLY A 512 -24.10 -7.13 -4.34
CA GLY A 512 -22.75 -7.43 -3.92
C GLY A 512 -22.00 -8.31 -4.94
N SER A 513 -20.69 -8.10 -5.07
CA SER A 513 -19.78 -8.94 -5.84
C SER A 513 -18.91 -9.72 -4.87
N SER A 514 -18.88 -11.04 -4.99
CA SER A 514 -17.99 -11.93 -4.23
C SER A 514 -16.57 -12.00 -4.81
N THR A 515 -16.32 -11.31 -5.92
CA THR A 515 -14.99 -11.24 -6.55
C THR A 515 -14.52 -9.80 -6.57
N ALA A 516 -13.21 -9.61 -6.30
CA ALA A 516 -12.59 -8.29 -6.32
C ALA A 516 -12.88 -7.55 -7.63
N MET A 517 -13.29 -6.30 -7.51
CA MET A 517 -13.62 -5.43 -8.62
C MET A 517 -12.49 -4.42 -8.87
N ARG A 518 -12.38 -3.93 -10.12
CA ARG A 518 -11.39 -2.88 -10.45
C ARG A 518 -11.72 -1.51 -9.85
N THR A 519 -12.97 -1.31 -9.53
CA THR A 519 -13.49 -0.08 -8.92
C THR A 519 -14.46 -0.46 -7.81
N PRO A 520 -14.57 0.33 -6.72
CA PRO A 520 -15.43 0.00 -5.58
C PRO A 520 -16.91 -0.17 -5.93
N LEU A 521 -17.36 0.43 -7.04
CA LEU A 521 -18.72 0.25 -7.59
C LEU A 521 -18.73 0.39 -9.11
N ILE A 522 -19.66 -0.32 -9.76
CA ILE A 522 -19.88 -0.30 -11.21
C ILE A 522 -21.38 -0.24 -11.48
N PHE A 523 -21.77 0.61 -12.46
CA PHE A 523 -23.14 0.68 -12.95
C PHE A 523 -23.33 -0.28 -14.10
N SER A 524 -24.40 -1.08 -14.05
CA SER A 524 -24.83 -1.94 -15.15
C SER A 524 -26.30 -1.72 -15.43
N LYS A 525 -26.68 -1.66 -16.70
CA LYS A 525 -28.08 -1.52 -17.10
C LYS A 525 -28.78 -2.88 -17.05
N ILE A 526 -29.92 -2.95 -16.37
CA ILE A 526 -30.68 -4.20 -16.21
C ILE A 526 -31.53 -4.49 -17.44
N GLU A 527 -32.06 -3.44 -18.12
CA GLU A 527 -32.99 -3.56 -19.24
C GLU A 527 -32.25 -3.33 -20.55
N VAL A 528 -32.26 -4.35 -21.38
CA VAL A 528 -31.71 -4.34 -22.72
C VAL A 528 -32.84 -4.51 -23.71
N ASN A 529 -32.87 -3.68 -24.74
CA ASN A 529 -33.89 -3.76 -25.79
C ASN A 529 -33.72 -5.08 -26.56
N ARG A 530 -34.75 -5.92 -26.61
CA ARG A 530 -34.68 -7.27 -27.20
C ARG A 530 -34.38 -7.29 -28.70
N LYS A 531 -34.62 -6.16 -29.41
CA LYS A 531 -34.43 -6.09 -30.86
C LYS A 531 -33.01 -5.72 -31.31
N ASP A 532 -32.29 -4.91 -30.55
CA ASP A 532 -31.00 -4.37 -30.97
C ASP A 532 -29.87 -4.52 -29.93
N GLY A 533 -30.14 -5.21 -28.81
CA GLY A 533 -29.18 -5.41 -27.73
C GLY A 533 -28.76 -4.13 -26.99
N ARG A 534 -29.35 -2.96 -27.34
CA ARG A 534 -29.01 -1.69 -26.72
C ARG A 534 -29.76 -1.48 -25.42
N ALA A 535 -29.11 -0.85 -24.46
CA ALA A 535 -29.74 -0.51 -23.21
C ALA A 535 -30.94 0.42 -23.41
N ALA A 536 -32.04 0.15 -22.70
CA ALA A 536 -33.25 0.99 -22.76
C ALA A 536 -32.88 2.42 -22.32
N LYS A 537 -33.42 3.44 -23.03
CA LYS A 537 -33.08 4.87 -22.80
C LYS A 537 -33.37 5.33 -21.36
N PHE A 538 -34.35 4.70 -20.70
CA PHE A 538 -34.76 4.96 -19.31
C PHE A 538 -34.70 3.69 -18.46
N GLY A 539 -33.81 2.74 -18.81
CA GLY A 539 -33.67 1.49 -18.07
C GLY A 539 -33.11 1.69 -16.67
N LEU A 540 -33.58 0.85 -15.76
CA LEU A 540 -33.08 0.82 -14.39
C LEU A 540 -31.59 0.44 -14.36
N GLU A 541 -30.80 1.14 -13.58
CA GLU A 541 -29.36 0.87 -13.37
C GLU A 541 -29.16 0.09 -12.09
N LEU A 542 -28.50 -1.06 -12.18
CA LEU A 542 -28.01 -1.84 -11.05
C LEU A 542 -26.63 -1.33 -10.64
N VAL A 543 -26.46 -1.06 -9.35
CA VAL A 543 -25.16 -0.74 -8.77
C VAL A 543 -24.54 -2.02 -8.24
N ARG A 544 -23.45 -2.47 -8.86
CA ARG A 544 -22.65 -3.59 -8.35
C ARG A 544 -21.60 -3.04 -7.38
N LEU A 545 -21.52 -3.65 -6.21
CA LEU A 545 -20.66 -3.23 -5.12
C LEU A 545 -19.54 -4.25 -4.90
N ASP A 546 -18.32 -3.77 -4.69
CA ASP A 546 -17.23 -4.59 -4.16
C ASP A 546 -17.48 -4.81 -2.66
N THR A 547 -18.02 -5.97 -2.32
CA THR A 547 -18.43 -6.29 -0.94
C THR A 547 -17.22 -6.33 0.00
N ASP A 548 -16.07 -6.85 -0.48
CA ASP A 548 -14.84 -6.94 0.30
C ASP A 548 -14.32 -5.54 0.68
N HIS A 549 -14.29 -4.63 -0.30
CA HIS A 549 -13.90 -3.25 -0.09
C HIS A 549 -14.78 -2.55 0.95
N TRP A 550 -16.12 -2.60 0.78
CA TRP A 550 -17.03 -1.83 1.63
C TRP A 550 -17.17 -2.39 3.04
N LYS A 551 -17.17 -3.72 3.22
CA LYS A 551 -17.17 -4.34 4.55
C LYS A 551 -15.89 -4.01 5.32
N SER A 552 -14.73 -4.10 4.66
CA SER A 552 -13.44 -3.71 5.26
C SER A 552 -13.45 -2.24 5.68
N TRP A 553 -13.97 -1.35 4.82
CA TRP A 553 -14.06 0.07 5.07
C TRP A 553 -14.92 0.41 6.31
N VAL A 554 -16.07 -0.26 6.48
CA VAL A 554 -16.94 -0.07 7.65
C VAL A 554 -16.24 -0.54 8.93
N HIS A 555 -15.63 -1.71 8.94
CA HIS A 555 -14.90 -2.22 10.11
C HIS A 555 -13.74 -1.31 10.52
N GLU A 556 -13.05 -0.72 9.57
CA GLU A 556 -12.01 0.27 9.85
C GLU A 556 -12.60 1.50 10.55
N ARG A 557 -13.64 2.09 9.98
CA ARG A 557 -14.25 3.32 10.48
C ARG A 557 -14.90 3.16 11.87
N LEU A 558 -15.42 2.00 12.18
CA LEU A 558 -15.94 1.67 13.50
C LEU A 558 -14.89 1.78 14.61
N ARG A 559 -13.60 1.55 14.29
CA ARG A 559 -12.50 1.66 15.25
C ARG A 559 -11.91 3.06 15.39
N TRP A 560 -12.24 3.96 14.46
CA TRP A 560 -11.70 5.32 14.55
C TRP A 560 -12.22 6.03 15.80
N PRO A 561 -11.38 6.83 16.46
CA PRO A 561 -11.83 7.70 17.56
C PRO A 561 -12.95 8.62 17.09
N ASP A 562 -13.87 8.98 18.01
CA ASP A 562 -15.04 9.78 17.63
C ASP A 562 -14.70 11.23 17.25
N ASP A 563 -13.56 11.74 17.63
CA ASP A 563 -13.03 13.04 17.22
C ASP A 563 -12.30 13.00 15.86
N HIS A 564 -12.13 11.80 15.28
CA HIS A 564 -11.44 11.65 14.00
C HIS A 564 -12.31 12.06 12.82
N ILE A 565 -11.75 12.85 11.90
CA ILE A 565 -12.44 13.28 10.68
C ILE A 565 -12.76 12.06 9.82
N GLY A 566 -14.03 11.88 9.45
CA GLY A 566 -14.49 10.71 8.73
C GLY A 566 -14.93 9.56 9.64
N GLY A 567 -15.13 9.81 10.93
CA GLY A 567 -15.60 8.83 11.91
C GLY A 567 -16.98 8.25 11.59
N TRP A 568 -17.20 7.04 12.10
CA TRP A 568 -18.44 6.26 11.94
C TRP A 568 -19.21 6.26 13.25
N HIS A 569 -20.03 7.30 13.47
CA HIS A 569 -20.71 7.53 14.74
C HIS A 569 -21.99 6.70 14.85
N VAL A 570 -22.32 6.33 16.09
CA VAL A 570 -23.56 5.66 16.47
C VAL A 570 -24.29 6.49 17.54
N PHE A 571 -25.60 6.42 17.62
CA PHE A 571 -26.39 7.15 18.61
C PHE A 571 -26.35 6.49 19.99
N GLN A 572 -26.74 7.22 21.02
CA GLN A 572 -26.82 6.70 22.38
C GLN A 572 -27.93 5.66 22.53
N GLY A 573 -27.54 4.45 23.00
CA GLY A 573 -28.50 3.39 23.29
C GLY A 573 -28.76 2.43 22.12
N VAL A 574 -27.78 2.26 21.21
CA VAL A 574 -27.82 1.19 20.20
C VAL A 574 -27.95 -0.16 20.91
N ASP A 575 -28.82 -1.05 20.39
CA ASP A 575 -29.02 -2.38 20.98
C ASP A 575 -27.87 -3.35 20.69
N ASP A 576 -27.84 -4.45 21.46
CA ASP A 576 -26.77 -5.44 21.34
C ASP A 576 -26.89 -6.22 20.03
N ASP A 577 -28.11 -6.42 19.51
CA ASP A 577 -28.33 -7.14 18.25
C ASP A 577 -27.67 -6.40 17.07
N TYR A 578 -27.84 -5.09 16.97
CA TYR A 578 -27.14 -4.28 15.96
C TYR A 578 -25.62 -4.38 16.11
N CYS A 579 -25.08 -4.27 17.33
CA CYS A 579 -23.65 -4.37 17.57
C CYS A 579 -23.09 -5.75 17.18
N HIS A 580 -23.80 -6.82 17.51
CA HIS A 580 -23.41 -8.18 17.15
C HIS A 580 -23.47 -8.41 15.64
N GLN A 581 -24.46 -7.88 14.94
CA GLN A 581 -24.57 -8.03 13.49
C GLN A 581 -23.45 -7.29 12.75
N LEU A 582 -22.97 -6.14 13.23
CA LEU A 582 -21.85 -5.43 12.62
C LEU A 582 -20.52 -6.21 12.68
N VAL A 583 -20.37 -7.11 13.64
CA VAL A 583 -19.19 -7.95 13.83
C VAL A 583 -19.44 -9.43 13.47
N SER A 584 -20.57 -9.70 12.83
CA SER A 584 -21.02 -11.06 12.48
C SER A 584 -20.18 -11.76 11.42
N GLU A 585 -19.36 -11.04 10.70
CA GLU A 585 -18.45 -11.58 9.69
C GLU A 585 -17.01 -11.14 9.95
N ALA A 586 -16.07 -12.02 9.61
CA ALA A 586 -14.65 -11.73 9.65
C ALA A 586 -14.00 -12.01 8.29
N ARG A 587 -13.09 -11.17 7.88
CA ARG A 587 -12.29 -11.42 6.69
C ARG A 587 -11.17 -12.39 7.05
N MET A 588 -11.24 -13.61 6.56
CA MET A 588 -10.28 -14.68 6.83
C MET A 588 -9.55 -15.09 5.55
N LYS A 589 -8.27 -15.35 5.67
CA LYS A 589 -7.48 -15.92 4.58
C LYS A 589 -7.61 -17.43 4.60
N LEU A 590 -8.20 -17.99 3.54
CA LEU A 590 -8.37 -19.43 3.40
C LEU A 590 -7.04 -20.13 3.06
N PRO A 591 -6.93 -21.45 3.27
CA PRO A 591 -5.73 -22.22 2.93
C PRO A 591 -5.28 -22.12 1.48
N ASN A 592 -6.19 -21.76 0.57
CA ASN A 592 -5.91 -21.51 -0.84
C ASN A 592 -5.28 -20.12 -1.13
N GLY A 593 -5.01 -19.33 -0.09
CA GLY A 593 -4.44 -17.99 -0.17
C GLY A 593 -5.43 -16.86 -0.53
N ARG A 594 -6.72 -17.19 -0.74
CA ARG A 594 -7.76 -16.18 -0.97
C ARG A 594 -8.30 -15.68 0.36
N ALA A 595 -8.52 -14.38 0.45
CA ALA A 595 -9.23 -13.80 1.59
C ALA A 595 -10.73 -13.77 1.27
N GLU A 596 -11.54 -14.31 2.17
CA GLU A 596 -12.99 -14.33 2.05
C GLU A 596 -13.63 -13.90 3.37
N TRP A 597 -14.83 -13.33 3.29
CA TRP A 597 -15.63 -13.02 4.46
C TRP A 597 -16.29 -14.29 4.97
N VAL A 598 -15.96 -14.67 6.19
CA VAL A 598 -16.52 -15.84 6.87
C VAL A 598 -17.55 -15.36 7.88
N GLN A 599 -18.76 -15.85 7.72
CA GLN A 599 -19.86 -15.56 8.61
C GLN A 599 -19.63 -16.28 9.96
N ARG A 600 -19.61 -15.51 11.06
CA ARG A 600 -19.49 -15.99 12.43
C ARG A 600 -20.83 -16.12 13.15
N SER A 601 -21.83 -15.34 12.70
CA SER A 601 -23.17 -15.33 13.22
C SER A 601 -24.17 -15.47 12.10
N ARG A 602 -25.34 -16.00 12.40
CA ARG A 602 -26.41 -16.25 11.42
C ARG A 602 -26.95 -14.96 10.80
N ASP A 603 -27.04 -13.89 11.58
CA ASP A 603 -27.65 -12.62 11.18
C ASP A 603 -26.55 -11.59 10.94
N ASN A 604 -26.47 -11.08 9.70
CA ASN A 604 -25.48 -10.10 9.22
C ASN A 604 -26.13 -8.91 8.49
N HIS A 605 -27.45 -8.82 8.54
CA HIS A 605 -28.23 -7.91 7.70
C HIS A 605 -27.88 -6.44 7.91
N PHE A 606 -27.65 -6.01 9.16
CA PHE A 606 -27.22 -4.63 9.42
C PHE A 606 -25.80 -4.36 8.93
N PHE A 607 -24.93 -5.36 8.95
CA PHE A 607 -23.58 -5.20 8.39
C PHE A 607 -23.63 -5.02 6.86
N ASP A 608 -24.47 -5.79 6.16
CA ASP A 608 -24.70 -5.62 4.72
C ASP A 608 -25.32 -4.24 4.41
N CYS A 609 -26.26 -3.79 5.23
CA CYS A 609 -26.81 -2.43 5.13
C CYS A 609 -25.72 -1.37 5.32
N GLU A 610 -24.85 -1.48 6.32
CA GLU A 610 -23.78 -0.53 6.58
C GLU A 610 -22.71 -0.51 5.48
N ALA A 611 -22.40 -1.65 4.88
CA ALA A 611 -21.53 -1.71 3.71
C ALA A 611 -22.17 -0.96 2.51
N MET A 612 -23.47 -1.10 2.32
CA MET A 612 -24.21 -0.32 1.31
C MET A 612 -24.27 1.16 1.67
N GLN A 613 -24.32 1.55 2.96
CA GLN A 613 -24.24 2.95 3.39
C GLN A 613 -22.92 3.59 2.98
N ALA A 614 -21.80 2.91 3.22
CA ALA A 614 -20.48 3.38 2.79
C ALA A 614 -20.44 3.62 1.27
N ALA A 615 -20.96 2.68 0.48
CA ALA A 615 -21.05 2.83 -0.97
C ALA A 615 -21.99 3.98 -1.41
N ALA A 616 -23.11 4.20 -0.71
CA ALA A 616 -24.04 5.30 -0.99
C ALA A 616 -23.41 6.67 -0.69
N GLY A 617 -22.68 6.80 0.43
CA GLY A 617 -21.90 7.98 0.75
C GLY A 617 -20.82 8.27 -0.30
N TYR A 618 -20.09 7.26 -0.72
CA TYR A 618 -19.09 7.37 -1.79
C TYR A 618 -19.71 7.87 -3.10
N LEU A 619 -20.86 7.34 -3.50
CA LEU A 619 -21.58 7.79 -4.71
C LEU A 619 -22.01 9.26 -4.61
N LEU A 620 -22.35 9.74 -3.43
CA LEU A 620 -22.66 11.15 -3.17
C LEU A 620 -21.40 12.04 -3.06
N ASN A 621 -20.20 11.48 -3.21
CA ASN A 621 -18.92 12.17 -3.05
C ASN A 621 -18.74 12.88 -1.69
N VAL A 622 -19.25 12.29 -0.60
CA VAL A 622 -19.19 12.89 0.74
C VAL A 622 -17.76 13.08 1.25
N GLN A 623 -16.81 12.26 0.77
CA GLN A 623 -15.38 12.39 1.06
C GLN A 623 -14.76 13.69 0.53
N ARG A 624 -15.38 14.32 -0.49
CA ARG A 624 -14.91 15.57 -1.09
C ARG A 624 -15.54 16.83 -0.47
N ILE A 625 -16.49 16.67 0.45
CA ILE A 625 -17.12 17.80 1.13
C ILE A 625 -16.08 18.45 2.05
N PRO A 626 -15.74 19.74 1.88
CA PRO A 626 -14.73 20.40 2.69
C PRO A 626 -15.21 20.58 4.15
N LEU A 627 -14.28 20.58 5.10
CA LEU A 627 -14.55 21.03 6.45
C LEU A 627 -14.89 22.53 6.41
N GLN A 628 -16.05 22.90 6.91
CA GLN A 628 -16.35 24.31 7.09
C GLN A 628 -15.42 24.86 8.18
N LYS A 629 -14.67 25.94 7.88
CA LYS A 629 -13.93 26.67 8.91
C LYS A 629 -14.94 27.20 9.92
N VAL A 630 -14.88 26.72 11.14
CA VAL A 630 -15.64 27.30 12.25
C VAL A 630 -15.08 28.71 12.46
N HIS A 631 -15.78 29.72 12.01
CA HIS A 631 -15.54 31.08 12.48
C HIS A 631 -15.91 31.08 13.96
N ASN A 632 -14.93 31.25 14.83
CA ASN A 632 -15.14 31.58 16.25
C ASN A 632 -15.73 33.01 16.36
N GLY A 633 -16.98 33.16 16.00
CA GLY A 633 -17.81 34.29 16.30
C GLY A 633 -18.83 33.83 17.34
N THR A 634 -18.87 34.52 18.48
CA THR A 634 -19.85 34.37 19.54
C THR A 634 -21.24 34.09 18.97
N ARG A 635 -21.80 32.94 19.29
CA ARG A 635 -23.18 32.59 18.97
C ARG A 635 -24.10 33.33 19.97
N ASP A 636 -24.56 34.50 19.57
CA ASP A 636 -25.80 35.02 20.09
C ASP A 636 -26.96 34.30 19.42
N GLY A 637 -27.88 33.80 20.25
CA GLY A 637 -29.02 33.01 19.83
C GLY A 637 -29.98 33.81 18.94
N ALA A 638 -29.95 33.55 17.65
CA ALA A 638 -31.01 33.95 16.72
C ALA A 638 -31.31 32.80 15.78
N GLY A 639 -32.56 32.36 15.78
CA GLY A 639 -33.06 31.25 14.98
C GLY A 639 -32.79 31.42 13.49
N ARG A 640 -32.42 30.34 12.85
CA ARG A 640 -32.31 30.27 11.38
C ARG A 640 -33.67 30.52 10.74
N GLN A 641 -33.81 31.64 10.04
CA GLN A 641 -34.88 31.78 9.05
C GLN A 641 -34.63 30.91 7.84
N PRO A 642 -35.64 30.29 7.25
CA PRO A 642 -35.48 29.50 6.03
C PRO A 642 -35.11 30.42 4.85
N ILE A 643 -34.04 30.10 4.15
CA ILE A 643 -33.65 30.77 2.91
C ILE A 643 -34.69 30.47 1.84
N THR A 644 -35.41 31.48 1.42
CA THR A 644 -36.39 31.43 0.31
C THR A 644 -35.62 31.43 -1.03
N PRO A 645 -36.15 30.79 -2.10
CA PRO A 645 -35.47 30.63 -3.38
C PRO A 645 -35.23 31.89 -4.22
N SER A 646 -35.51 33.09 -3.71
CA SER A 646 -35.53 34.33 -4.50
C SER A 646 -34.21 35.11 -4.53
N GLU A 647 -33.18 34.75 -3.79
CA GLU A 647 -31.93 35.52 -3.72
C GLU A 647 -30.72 34.98 -4.50
N VAL A 648 -30.93 34.00 -5.41
CA VAL A 648 -29.87 33.49 -6.28
C VAL A 648 -29.94 34.05 -7.72
N ALA A 649 -30.66 35.10 -7.93
CA ALA A 649 -30.80 35.72 -9.27
C ALA A 649 -30.22 37.11 -9.30
N SER A 650 -28.89 37.27 -9.31
CA SER A 650 -28.20 38.41 -9.93
C SER A 650 -26.67 38.32 -9.83
N ALA A 651 -26.10 37.28 -10.46
CA ALA A 651 -24.72 37.36 -10.95
C ALA A 651 -24.77 37.31 -12.49
N PRO A 652 -24.10 38.23 -13.22
CA PRO A 652 -24.14 38.22 -14.67
C PRO A 652 -23.48 36.97 -15.22
N VAL A 653 -24.25 36.21 -15.98
CA VAL A 653 -23.75 35.01 -16.72
C VAL A 653 -22.81 35.52 -17.80
N ALA A 654 -21.56 35.10 -17.76
CA ALA A 654 -20.61 35.32 -18.82
C ALA A 654 -21.14 34.68 -20.12
N PRO A 655 -21.00 35.36 -21.31
CA PRO A 655 -21.49 34.80 -22.56
C PRO A 655 -20.77 33.49 -22.89
N PRO A 656 -21.45 32.52 -23.51
CA PRO A 656 -20.84 31.26 -23.89
C PRO A 656 -19.71 31.49 -24.92
N PRO A 657 -18.63 30.70 -24.87
CA PRO A 657 -17.54 30.82 -25.83
C PRO A 657 -18.02 30.52 -27.26
N PRO A 658 -17.44 31.14 -28.28
CA PRO A 658 -17.84 30.93 -29.65
C PRO A 658 -17.63 29.50 -30.12
N PRO A 659 -18.47 28.96 -31.00
CA PRO A 659 -18.35 27.60 -31.48
C PRO A 659 -17.04 27.39 -32.25
N PRO A 660 -16.44 26.21 -32.20
CA PRO A 660 -15.20 25.89 -32.90
C PRO A 660 -15.41 25.97 -34.43
N PRO A 661 -14.40 26.37 -35.20
CA PRO A 661 -14.50 26.52 -36.66
C PRO A 661 -14.82 25.15 -37.31
N MET A 662 -15.70 25.18 -38.29
CA MET A 662 -16.07 24.04 -39.13
C MET A 662 -15.04 23.81 -40.24
N SER A 663 -14.69 22.56 -40.51
CA SER A 663 -13.86 22.18 -41.65
C SER A 663 -14.63 22.29 -42.97
N PRO A 664 -13.97 22.45 -44.10
CA PRO A 664 -14.63 22.55 -45.40
C PRO A 664 -15.47 21.32 -45.83
N SER A 665 -15.34 20.20 -45.12
CA SER A 665 -16.06 18.96 -45.37
C SER A 665 -17.28 18.73 -44.45
N GLY A 666 -17.65 19.72 -43.62
CA GLY A 666 -18.84 19.60 -42.75
C GLY A 666 -18.73 18.60 -41.58
N ARG A 667 -17.56 18.04 -41.32
CA ARG A 667 -17.33 17.13 -40.18
C ARG A 667 -16.70 17.89 -38.99
N ARG A 668 -17.28 17.74 -37.81
CA ARG A 668 -16.71 18.29 -36.57
C ARG A 668 -15.36 17.65 -36.27
N VAL A 669 -14.32 18.44 -36.11
CA VAL A 669 -13.00 17.97 -35.65
C VAL A 669 -13.04 17.79 -34.15
N ARG A 670 -12.86 16.54 -33.69
CA ARG A 670 -12.64 16.25 -32.26
C ARG A 670 -11.23 16.72 -31.87
N ARG A 671 -11.16 17.73 -31.04
CA ARG A 671 -9.90 18.16 -30.41
C ARG A 671 -9.52 17.09 -29.36
N ILE A 672 -8.46 16.36 -29.60
CA ILE A 672 -7.83 15.49 -28.58
C ILE A 672 -7.01 16.43 -27.69
N ILE A 673 -7.49 16.66 -26.48
CA ILE A 673 -6.71 17.30 -25.43
C ILE A 673 -5.72 16.26 -24.93
N ARG A 674 -4.45 16.36 -25.34
CA ARG A 674 -3.36 15.63 -24.70
C ARG A 674 -3.12 16.28 -23.35
N SER A 675 -3.39 15.54 -22.27
CA SER A 675 -2.99 15.90 -20.92
C SER A 675 -1.46 15.90 -20.86
N SER A 676 -0.87 17.01 -20.44
CA SER A 676 0.57 17.16 -20.20
C SER A 676 1.04 16.52 -18.88
N TYR A 677 0.26 15.59 -18.33
CA TYR A 677 0.54 14.91 -17.05
C TYR A 677 0.93 13.43 -17.20
N LEU A 678 1.48 13.01 -18.32
CA LEU A 678 2.14 11.72 -18.47
C LEU A 678 3.43 11.93 -19.25
N GLY A 679 4.48 12.24 -18.52
CA GLY A 679 5.80 12.39 -19.09
C GLY A 679 6.77 13.00 -18.10
N ALA A 680 7.23 12.21 -17.14
CA ALA A 680 8.57 12.15 -16.59
C ALA A 680 8.73 10.83 -15.82
#